data_caf4377c7904b07ca7530acc9e709190
#
_entry.id   caf4377c7904b07ca7530acc9e709190
#
_cell.length_a   1.000
_cell.length_b   1.000
_cell.length_c   1.000
_cell.angle_alpha   90.00
_cell.angle_beta   90.00
_cell.angle_gamma   90.00
#
_symmetry.space_group_name_H-M   'P 1'
#
loop_
_entity.id
_entity.type
_entity.pdbx_description
1 polymer ?
#
loop_
_entity_poly.entity_id
_entity_poly.type
_entity_poly.pdbx_seq_one_letter_code
_entity_poly.pdbx_strand_id
1 'polypeptide(L)'
;MEFTAIPGVGEKTAAALAELDDAERALREGDVAALSRAPGISAGRAAAIARAAVRHEHGVDGDFLATDRARDIYEDVLALLEERTVTDYAARRMETFVPTGAASRIAEVRALVDRARSRAVDPTTLDALADVEPLTDPPPTRVRDRCLATADAERYAAAKDAIPELSVEVVDDARDLAELARSYATVIALDETFAGVDVTGDVRVRSDALDHPTEVVPERRLGFFAANRTSLLAAARVHETAGMEPPCDLDALRDALSRLDDDGTPVGDDELDRLTTAVDDLDAAVGTAESVANDHLRTAIRERDVTIEGTDFLSLVEQGARVDALLSRELADEFDRAVEKARDHLVDSLDLADEADLAGRVFRGDPTFPVEHDEEAVSRLRTELTAARDRRATRLKADLADDLGALRDAADALVRNALERDVELALARFADDFDCTMPTVDDEVSGVAVEGGRSPLLDVAFDDVEPVDYAVSGVTLLSGVNSGGKTSTLDLLALTAILAHMGLPVPAESARVERVSELHYYAKSQGTLDAGAFEATLRDFADLTRGGDSRLVLVDELESITEPGASAKIIAGILEALDGQAVTAVFVSHLAGEIRDAAAIDVAVDGIEAVGLVDGELRVDRSPVTDHLARSTPELIVEKLATEDDGAADGADGERSEDFYTRLLEKF
;
A
#
# COMPACT_ATOMS: atom_id res chain seq x y z
N MET A 1 5.76 -12.84 -20.44
CA MET A 1 4.41 -12.40 -20.93
C MET A 1 4.58 -11.22 -21.87
N GLU A 2 3.86 -11.15 -22.99
CA GLU A 2 3.88 -9.94 -23.83
C GLU A 2 2.92 -8.90 -23.22
N PHE A 3 3.44 -7.87 -22.57
CA PHE A 3 2.62 -6.90 -21.82
C PHE A 3 1.59 -6.17 -22.68
N THR A 4 1.87 -5.98 -23.97
CA THR A 4 0.95 -5.37 -24.94
C THR A 4 -0.27 -6.25 -25.26
N ALA A 5 -0.25 -7.55 -24.92
CA ALA A 5 -1.39 -8.43 -25.07
C ALA A 5 -2.45 -8.23 -23.98
N ILE A 6 -2.09 -7.56 -22.87
CA ILE A 6 -3.02 -7.25 -21.78
C ILE A 6 -3.94 -6.10 -22.18
N PRO A 7 -5.27 -6.25 -22.13
CA PRO A 7 -6.21 -5.20 -22.47
C PRO A 7 -5.94 -3.91 -21.68
N GLY A 8 -5.87 -2.77 -22.38
CA GLY A 8 -5.61 -1.47 -21.76
C GLY A 8 -4.13 -1.14 -21.52
N VAL A 9 -3.20 -2.04 -21.85
CA VAL A 9 -1.75 -1.80 -21.79
C VAL A 9 -1.22 -1.44 -23.17
N GLY A 10 -0.96 -0.15 -23.40
CA GLY A 10 -0.32 0.34 -24.63
C GLY A 10 1.21 0.28 -24.55
N GLU A 11 1.90 0.52 -25.69
CA GLU A 11 3.37 0.46 -25.82
C GLU A 11 4.11 1.22 -24.70
N LYS A 12 3.67 2.43 -24.36
CA LYS A 12 4.30 3.24 -23.31
C LYS A 12 4.17 2.59 -21.91
N THR A 13 3.01 2.03 -21.62
CA THR A 13 2.77 1.34 -20.33
C THR A 13 3.54 0.03 -20.28
N ALA A 14 3.59 -0.71 -21.40
CA ALA A 14 4.37 -1.94 -21.51
C ALA A 14 5.88 -1.69 -21.30
N ALA A 15 6.40 -0.58 -21.85
CA ALA A 15 7.79 -0.16 -21.65
C ALA A 15 8.06 0.16 -20.15
N ALA A 16 7.15 0.90 -19.52
CA ALA A 16 7.27 1.20 -18.08
C ALA A 16 7.21 -0.05 -17.19
N LEU A 17 6.35 -1.02 -17.52
CA LEU A 17 6.30 -2.31 -16.82
C LEU A 17 7.58 -3.15 -17.03
N ALA A 18 8.20 -3.05 -18.21
CA ALA A 18 9.44 -3.77 -18.51
C ALA A 18 10.65 -3.24 -17.70
N GLU A 19 10.56 -2.06 -17.09
CA GLU A 19 11.58 -1.53 -16.18
C GLU A 19 11.53 -2.16 -14.78
N LEU A 20 10.44 -2.88 -14.45
CA LEU A 20 10.30 -3.58 -13.17
C LEU A 20 10.95 -4.97 -13.24
N ASP A 21 11.78 -5.31 -12.24
CA ASP A 21 12.48 -6.60 -12.17
C ASP A 21 11.52 -7.81 -12.17
N ASP A 22 10.36 -7.70 -11.50
CA ASP A 22 9.39 -8.77 -11.26
C ASP A 22 8.00 -8.50 -11.88
N ALA A 23 7.91 -7.74 -12.98
CA ALA A 23 6.65 -7.32 -13.59
C ALA A 23 5.68 -8.48 -13.88
N GLU A 24 6.17 -9.60 -14.40
CA GLU A 24 5.33 -10.77 -14.71
C GLU A 24 4.70 -11.39 -13.45
N ARG A 25 5.46 -11.46 -12.36
CA ARG A 25 4.96 -11.94 -11.08
C ARG A 25 3.92 -10.97 -10.52
N ALA A 26 4.25 -9.69 -10.50
CA ALA A 26 3.35 -8.65 -10.00
C ALA A 26 2.00 -8.61 -10.73
N LEU A 27 2.01 -8.81 -12.06
CA LEU A 27 0.79 -8.90 -12.87
C LEU A 27 -0.04 -10.15 -12.53
N ARG A 28 0.60 -11.30 -12.35
CA ARG A 28 -0.06 -12.56 -12.05
C ARG A 28 -0.65 -12.57 -10.63
N GLU A 29 0.12 -12.11 -9.67
CA GLU A 29 -0.29 -12.08 -8.26
C GLU A 29 -1.23 -10.91 -7.94
N GLY A 30 -1.35 -9.93 -8.85
CA GLY A 30 -2.11 -8.70 -8.62
C GLY A 30 -1.42 -7.76 -7.63
N ASP A 31 -0.08 -7.76 -7.58
CA ASP A 31 0.72 -6.91 -6.70
C ASP A 31 0.67 -5.45 -7.17
N VAL A 32 -0.37 -4.75 -6.73
CA VAL A 32 -0.64 -3.35 -7.08
C VAL A 32 0.51 -2.43 -6.66
N ALA A 33 1.17 -2.74 -5.54
CA ALA A 33 2.30 -1.93 -5.05
C ALA A 33 3.50 -2.02 -5.99
N ALA A 34 3.89 -3.24 -6.37
CA ALA A 34 4.96 -3.45 -7.32
C ALA A 34 4.67 -2.77 -8.67
N LEU A 35 3.43 -2.92 -9.19
CA LEU A 35 3.02 -2.31 -10.46
C LEU A 35 3.00 -0.78 -10.41
N SER A 36 2.67 -0.18 -9.28
CA SER A 36 2.63 1.27 -9.11
C SER A 36 4.02 1.93 -9.06
N ARG A 37 5.10 1.14 -8.86
CA ARG A 37 6.48 1.63 -8.96
C ARG A 37 6.92 1.92 -10.40
N ALA A 38 6.23 1.37 -11.40
CA ALA A 38 6.54 1.65 -12.79
C ALA A 38 6.28 3.13 -13.15
N PRO A 39 7.17 3.79 -13.92
CA PRO A 39 7.06 5.21 -14.22
C PRO A 39 5.72 5.58 -14.85
N GLY A 40 5.00 6.52 -14.22
CA GLY A 40 3.72 7.03 -14.70
C GLY A 40 2.52 6.10 -14.51
N ILE A 41 2.62 5.07 -13.68
CA ILE A 41 1.53 4.20 -13.28
C ILE A 41 1.10 4.57 -11.86
N SER A 42 -0.12 5.11 -11.70
CA SER A 42 -0.73 5.36 -10.39
C SER A 42 -1.29 4.07 -9.78
N ALA A 43 -1.52 4.04 -8.46
CA ALA A 43 -2.08 2.88 -7.77
C ALA A 43 -3.41 2.39 -8.38
N GLY A 44 -4.35 3.30 -8.70
CA GLY A 44 -5.62 2.93 -9.35
C GLY A 44 -5.41 2.37 -10.77
N ARG A 45 -4.42 2.89 -11.53
CA ARG A 45 -4.07 2.32 -12.83
C ARG A 45 -3.40 0.95 -12.68
N ALA A 46 -2.56 0.76 -11.67
CA ALA A 46 -1.95 -0.51 -11.35
C ALA A 46 -3.01 -1.58 -11.03
N ALA A 47 -4.03 -1.25 -10.21
CA ALA A 47 -5.15 -2.15 -9.93
C ALA A 47 -5.93 -2.52 -11.21
N ALA A 48 -6.19 -1.55 -12.10
CA ALA A 48 -6.86 -1.81 -13.38
C ALA A 48 -6.03 -2.72 -14.30
N ILE A 49 -4.72 -2.51 -14.36
CA ILE A 49 -3.78 -3.36 -15.14
C ILE A 49 -3.73 -4.77 -14.54
N ALA A 50 -3.63 -4.91 -13.20
CA ALA A 50 -3.65 -6.18 -12.52
C ALA A 50 -4.93 -6.98 -12.82
N ARG A 51 -6.10 -6.35 -12.74
CA ARG A 51 -7.37 -6.96 -13.11
C ARG A 51 -7.38 -7.47 -14.57
N ALA A 52 -6.91 -6.63 -15.50
CA ALA A 52 -6.84 -7.01 -16.90
C ALA A 52 -5.87 -8.16 -17.16
N ALA A 53 -4.72 -8.18 -16.47
CA ALA A 53 -3.73 -9.25 -16.57
C ALA A 53 -4.27 -10.58 -16.03
N VAL A 54 -4.91 -10.57 -14.86
CA VAL A 54 -5.56 -11.74 -14.27
C VAL A 54 -6.64 -12.30 -15.20
N ARG A 55 -7.51 -11.45 -15.77
CA ARG A 55 -8.51 -11.88 -16.75
C ARG A 55 -7.89 -12.51 -17.99
N HIS A 56 -6.83 -11.87 -18.52
CA HIS A 56 -6.11 -12.38 -19.70
C HIS A 56 -5.45 -13.74 -19.43
N GLU A 57 -4.82 -13.93 -18.28
CA GLU A 57 -4.15 -15.18 -17.88
C GLU A 57 -5.14 -16.35 -17.78
N HIS A 58 -6.33 -16.09 -17.25
CA HIS A 58 -7.38 -17.10 -17.09
C HIS A 58 -8.30 -17.25 -18.31
N GLY A 59 -8.01 -16.53 -19.41
CA GLY A 59 -8.77 -16.64 -20.66
C GLY A 59 -10.22 -16.16 -20.52
N VAL A 60 -10.44 -15.12 -19.69
CA VAL A 60 -11.78 -14.56 -19.46
C VAL A 60 -12.08 -13.53 -20.53
N ASP A 61 -12.88 -13.91 -21.50
CA ASP A 61 -13.45 -13.02 -22.51
C ASP A 61 -14.83 -12.53 -22.04
N GLY A 62 -15.09 -11.23 -22.06
CA GLY A 62 -16.35 -10.65 -21.61
C GLY A 62 -16.33 -10.11 -20.18
N ASP A 63 -17.46 -9.53 -19.75
CA ASP A 63 -17.67 -9.01 -18.40
C ASP A 63 -18.71 -9.87 -17.69
N PHE A 64 -18.33 -10.48 -16.56
CA PHE A 64 -19.26 -11.28 -15.75
C PHE A 64 -20.47 -10.44 -15.28
N LEU A 65 -20.23 -9.16 -14.96
CA LEU A 65 -21.26 -8.23 -14.51
C LEU A 65 -21.87 -7.51 -15.71
N ALA A 66 -22.88 -8.12 -16.33
CA ALA A 66 -23.44 -7.66 -17.59
C ALA A 66 -24.29 -6.38 -17.47
N THR A 67 -24.85 -6.09 -16.30
CA THR A 67 -25.77 -4.97 -16.06
C THR A 67 -25.28 -4.04 -14.94
N ASP A 68 -25.79 -2.81 -14.91
CA ASP A 68 -25.38 -1.80 -13.91
C ASP A 68 -25.73 -2.25 -12.48
N ARG A 69 -26.93 -2.82 -12.26
CA ARG A 69 -27.31 -3.31 -10.91
C ARG A 69 -26.39 -4.41 -10.41
N ALA A 70 -25.94 -5.31 -11.29
CA ALA A 70 -24.95 -6.32 -10.90
C ALA A 70 -23.61 -5.69 -10.50
N ARG A 71 -23.21 -4.59 -11.17
CA ARG A 71 -22.01 -3.81 -10.80
C ARG A 71 -22.19 -3.08 -9.49
N ASP A 72 -23.35 -2.47 -9.23
CA ASP A 72 -23.65 -1.81 -7.95
C ASP A 72 -23.45 -2.77 -6.78
N ILE A 73 -24.02 -3.99 -6.85
CA ILE A 73 -23.87 -5.02 -5.80
C ILE A 73 -22.41 -5.44 -5.63
N TYR A 74 -21.66 -5.56 -6.72
CA TYR A 74 -20.23 -5.84 -6.64
C TYR A 74 -19.45 -4.70 -5.99
N GLU A 75 -19.78 -3.43 -6.27
CA GLU A 75 -19.19 -2.27 -5.62
C GLU A 75 -19.51 -2.25 -4.12
N ASP A 76 -20.74 -2.59 -3.73
CA ASP A 76 -21.12 -2.74 -2.32
C ASP A 76 -20.31 -3.85 -1.63
N VAL A 77 -20.10 -4.99 -2.30
CA VAL A 77 -19.23 -6.08 -1.81
C VAL A 77 -17.79 -5.61 -1.62
N LEU A 78 -17.24 -4.87 -2.58
CA LEU A 78 -15.90 -4.31 -2.45
C LEU A 78 -15.79 -3.36 -1.26
N ALA A 79 -16.78 -2.48 -1.05
CA ALA A 79 -16.82 -1.58 0.09
C ALA A 79 -16.79 -2.35 1.43
N LEU A 80 -17.58 -3.44 1.55
CA LEU A 80 -17.54 -4.30 2.74
C LEU A 80 -16.18 -4.97 2.97
N LEU A 81 -15.47 -5.35 1.91
CA LEU A 81 -14.12 -5.91 2.01
C LEU A 81 -13.09 -4.84 2.38
N GLU A 82 -13.17 -3.66 1.75
CA GLU A 82 -12.26 -2.53 1.99
C GLU A 82 -12.35 -2.01 3.42
N GLU A 83 -13.54 -1.94 4.02
CA GLU A 83 -13.73 -1.57 5.43
C GLU A 83 -12.96 -2.46 6.41
N ARG A 84 -12.57 -3.65 5.99
CA ARG A 84 -11.85 -4.64 6.80
C ARG A 84 -10.35 -4.63 6.57
N THR A 85 -9.86 -3.85 5.64
CA THR A 85 -8.42 -3.65 5.41
C THR A 85 -7.86 -2.61 6.38
N VAL A 86 -6.56 -2.67 6.63
CA VAL A 86 -5.83 -1.68 7.43
C VAL A 86 -5.01 -0.77 6.52
N THR A 87 -4.42 -1.34 5.47
CA THR A 87 -3.52 -0.64 4.56
C THR A 87 -4.23 -0.25 3.26
N ASP A 88 -3.84 0.88 2.67
CA ASP A 88 -4.31 1.28 1.34
C ASP A 88 -3.95 0.25 0.27
N TYR A 89 -2.84 -0.48 0.46
CA TYR A 89 -2.47 -1.60 -0.42
C TYR A 89 -3.54 -2.67 -0.44
N ALA A 90 -3.96 -3.17 0.74
CA ALA A 90 -4.96 -4.24 0.82
C ALA A 90 -6.31 -3.78 0.25
N ALA A 91 -6.73 -2.53 0.50
CA ALA A 91 -7.93 -1.96 -0.11
C ALA A 91 -7.86 -2.01 -1.65
N ARG A 92 -6.76 -1.57 -2.26
CA ARG A 92 -6.56 -1.66 -3.70
C ARG A 92 -6.43 -3.10 -4.22
N ARG A 93 -5.89 -3.98 -3.41
CA ARG A 93 -5.79 -5.40 -3.73
C ARG A 93 -7.16 -6.08 -3.79
N MET A 94 -8.13 -5.66 -2.94
CA MET A 94 -9.52 -6.14 -3.01
C MET A 94 -10.15 -5.87 -4.37
N GLU A 95 -9.87 -4.76 -5.02
CA GLU A 95 -10.34 -4.46 -6.38
C GLU A 95 -9.91 -5.49 -7.44
N THR A 96 -8.92 -6.33 -7.17
CA THR A 96 -8.46 -7.37 -8.10
C THR A 96 -9.24 -8.69 -8.00
N PHE A 97 -10.10 -8.82 -6.97
CA PHE A 97 -11.03 -9.96 -6.85
C PHE A 97 -12.29 -9.68 -7.68
N VAL A 98 -12.22 -9.97 -8.97
CA VAL A 98 -13.36 -9.82 -9.88
C VAL A 98 -14.09 -11.16 -10.04
N PRO A 99 -15.43 -11.15 -10.09
CA PRO A 99 -16.19 -12.37 -10.34
C PRO A 99 -15.95 -12.87 -11.78
N THR A 100 -15.85 -14.18 -11.93
CA THR A 100 -15.54 -14.82 -13.21
C THR A 100 -16.08 -16.24 -13.29
N GLY A 101 -16.41 -16.69 -14.50
CA GLY A 101 -16.72 -18.10 -14.79
C GLY A 101 -15.49 -19.02 -14.88
N ALA A 102 -14.25 -18.50 -14.77
CA ALA A 102 -13.03 -19.29 -14.87
C ALA A 102 -12.77 -20.11 -13.59
N ALA A 103 -12.94 -21.43 -13.66
CA ALA A 103 -12.74 -22.33 -12.52
C ALA A 103 -11.34 -22.24 -11.91
N SER A 104 -10.31 -22.00 -12.73
CA SER A 104 -8.93 -21.86 -12.27
C SER A 104 -8.74 -20.64 -11.36
N ARG A 105 -9.36 -19.50 -11.71
CA ARG A 105 -9.30 -18.28 -10.88
C ARG A 105 -10.07 -18.44 -9.59
N ILE A 106 -11.29 -19.00 -9.67
CA ILE A 106 -12.11 -19.30 -8.48
C ILE A 106 -11.31 -20.20 -7.51
N ALA A 107 -10.67 -21.25 -8.00
CA ALA A 107 -9.87 -22.16 -7.18
C ALA A 107 -8.64 -21.48 -6.55
N GLU A 108 -7.98 -20.59 -7.27
CA GLU A 108 -6.85 -19.81 -6.78
C GLU A 108 -7.25 -18.90 -5.60
N VAL A 109 -8.35 -18.13 -5.75
CA VAL A 109 -8.84 -17.26 -4.67
C VAL A 109 -9.34 -18.08 -3.48
N ARG A 110 -10.01 -19.21 -3.70
CA ARG A 110 -10.40 -20.14 -2.62
C ARG A 110 -9.21 -20.62 -1.81
N ALA A 111 -8.10 -20.97 -2.47
CA ALA A 111 -6.89 -21.37 -1.77
C ALA A 111 -6.29 -20.23 -0.92
N LEU A 112 -6.43 -18.97 -1.35
CA LEU A 112 -6.06 -17.80 -0.55
C LEU A 112 -6.98 -17.67 0.67
N VAL A 113 -8.31 -17.76 0.47
CA VAL A 113 -9.29 -17.69 1.57
C VAL A 113 -9.11 -18.80 2.60
N ASP A 114 -8.85 -20.05 2.16
CA ASP A 114 -8.59 -21.17 3.06
C ASP A 114 -7.36 -20.92 3.94
N ARG A 115 -6.30 -20.34 3.38
CA ARG A 115 -5.13 -19.90 4.16
C ARG A 115 -5.49 -18.79 5.13
N ALA A 116 -6.25 -17.79 4.69
CA ALA A 116 -6.69 -16.66 5.49
C ALA A 116 -7.51 -17.12 6.71
N ARG A 117 -8.51 -17.97 6.51
CA ARG A 117 -9.38 -18.50 7.59
C ARG A 117 -8.67 -19.42 8.59
N SER A 118 -7.52 -20.00 8.22
CA SER A 118 -6.71 -20.78 9.13
C SER A 118 -5.90 -19.94 10.13
N ARG A 119 -5.94 -18.60 9.99
CA ARG A 119 -5.15 -17.65 10.77
C ARG A 119 -6.00 -16.94 11.81
N ALA A 120 -5.45 -16.80 13.02
CA ALA A 120 -6.08 -15.98 14.04
C ALA A 120 -5.92 -14.49 13.71
N VAL A 121 -6.97 -13.70 13.90
CA VAL A 121 -6.92 -12.25 13.83
C VAL A 121 -6.43 -11.74 15.18
N ASP A 122 -5.19 -11.22 15.21
CA ASP A 122 -4.59 -10.63 16.42
C ASP A 122 -4.62 -9.09 16.30
N PRO A 123 -5.24 -8.39 17.26
CA PRO A 123 -5.25 -6.93 17.30
C PRO A 123 -3.86 -6.30 17.23
N THR A 124 -2.84 -6.93 17.83
CA THR A 124 -1.46 -6.42 17.81
C THR A 124 -0.85 -6.48 16.40
N THR A 125 -1.27 -7.43 15.58
CA THR A 125 -0.89 -7.51 14.18
C THR A 125 -1.57 -6.39 13.36
N LEU A 126 -2.86 -6.12 13.62
CA LEU A 126 -3.58 -5.02 12.97
C LEU A 126 -2.97 -3.66 13.31
N ASP A 127 -2.60 -3.44 14.58
CA ASP A 127 -1.92 -2.22 15.01
C ASP A 127 -0.55 -2.04 14.30
N ALA A 128 0.19 -3.14 14.12
CA ALA A 128 1.47 -3.10 13.42
C ALA A 128 1.33 -2.83 11.91
N LEU A 129 0.24 -3.30 11.28
CA LEU A 129 -0.07 -3.07 9.87
C LEU A 129 -0.35 -1.60 9.55
N ALA A 130 -0.83 -0.81 10.51
CA ALA A 130 -1.18 0.59 10.31
C ALA A 130 0.01 1.46 9.83
N ASP A 131 1.23 1.05 10.15
CA ASP A 131 2.46 1.75 9.77
C ASP A 131 3.18 1.08 8.58
N VAL A 132 2.58 0.04 7.96
CA VAL A 132 3.17 -0.65 6.81
C VAL A 132 2.71 -0.01 5.52
N GLU A 133 3.63 0.60 4.79
CA GLU A 133 3.40 1.17 3.48
C GLU A 133 4.27 0.46 2.42
N PRO A 134 3.85 0.43 1.16
CA PRO A 134 4.70 -0.03 0.06
C PRO A 134 6.02 0.73 0.02
N LEU A 135 7.13 0.02 -0.19
CA LEU A 135 8.44 0.64 -0.28
C LEU A 135 8.52 1.58 -1.50
N THR A 136 9.14 2.73 -1.29
CA THR A 136 9.33 3.77 -2.31
C THR A 136 10.80 4.09 -2.49
N ASP A 137 11.19 4.41 -3.73
CA ASP A 137 12.53 4.92 -3.99
C ASP A 137 12.53 6.45 -3.74
N PRO A 138 13.38 6.94 -2.83
CA PRO A 138 13.47 8.37 -2.58
C PRO A 138 14.07 9.11 -3.79
N PRO A 139 13.77 10.41 -3.94
CA PRO A 139 14.40 11.21 -5.00
C PRO A 139 15.91 11.25 -4.81
N PRO A 140 16.69 11.28 -5.92
CA PRO A 140 18.15 11.30 -5.86
C PRO A 140 18.67 12.51 -5.07
N THR A 141 19.44 12.25 -4.02
CA THR A 141 20.07 13.29 -3.19
C THR A 141 21.43 13.70 -3.77
N ARG A 142 21.66 15.00 -3.97
CA ARG A 142 22.88 15.49 -4.57
C ARG A 142 24.09 15.34 -3.65
N VAL A 143 25.08 14.59 -4.11
CA VAL A 143 26.36 14.37 -3.45
C VAL A 143 27.38 15.40 -4.00
N ARG A 144 28.09 16.13 -3.13
CA ARG A 144 28.96 17.23 -3.51
C ARG A 144 30.44 16.96 -3.31
N ASP A 145 30.78 15.94 -2.57
CA ASP A 145 32.17 15.56 -2.24
C ASP A 145 32.82 14.74 -3.36
N ARG A 146 32.04 14.24 -4.32
CA ARG A 146 32.48 13.40 -5.43
C ARG A 146 31.96 13.91 -6.77
N CYS A 147 32.71 13.61 -7.85
CA CYS A 147 32.27 13.83 -9.22
C CYS A 147 32.68 12.68 -10.13
N LEU A 148 31.95 12.54 -11.24
CA LEU A 148 32.34 11.70 -12.36
C LEU A 148 33.13 12.52 -13.36
N ALA A 149 34.15 11.93 -13.98
CA ALA A 149 34.98 12.59 -14.98
C ALA A 149 35.10 11.70 -16.22
N THR A 150 34.90 12.27 -17.42
CA THR A 150 35.03 11.56 -18.70
C THR A 150 35.44 12.50 -19.83
N ALA A 151 36.22 11.96 -20.76
CA ALA A 151 36.54 12.63 -22.04
C ALA A 151 35.48 12.34 -23.14
N ASP A 152 34.60 11.36 -22.92
CA ASP A 152 33.65 10.87 -23.91
C ASP A 152 32.27 11.51 -23.75
N ALA A 153 31.74 12.10 -24.84
CA ALA A 153 30.46 12.79 -24.84
C ALA A 153 29.25 11.84 -24.65
N GLU A 154 29.33 10.60 -25.15
CA GLU A 154 28.26 9.60 -24.96
C GLU A 154 28.23 9.13 -23.52
N ARG A 155 29.40 8.83 -22.93
CA ARG A 155 29.52 8.51 -21.52
C ARG A 155 29.09 9.66 -20.59
N TYR A 156 29.35 10.91 -20.99
CA TYR A 156 28.87 12.07 -20.25
C TYR A 156 27.35 12.12 -20.18
N ALA A 157 26.66 11.88 -21.29
CA ALA A 157 25.19 11.83 -21.31
C ALA A 157 24.67 10.65 -20.49
N ALA A 158 25.23 9.45 -20.69
CA ALA A 158 24.85 8.25 -19.96
C ALA A 158 25.08 8.41 -18.44
N ALA A 159 26.19 9.04 -18.02
CA ALA A 159 26.50 9.29 -16.62
C ALA A 159 25.50 10.22 -15.95
N LYS A 160 25.02 11.25 -16.64
CA LYS A 160 23.99 12.15 -16.13
C LYS A 160 22.63 11.47 -15.92
N ASP A 161 22.31 10.52 -16.76
CA ASP A 161 21.05 9.74 -16.65
C ASP A 161 21.18 8.66 -15.58
N ALA A 162 22.28 7.91 -15.57
CA ALA A 162 22.47 6.80 -14.63
C ALA A 162 22.76 7.25 -13.19
N ILE A 163 23.50 8.36 -13.02
CA ILE A 163 23.99 8.85 -11.72
C ILE A 163 23.70 10.35 -11.57
N PRO A 164 22.42 10.76 -11.45
CA PRO A 164 22.04 12.17 -11.33
C PRO A 164 22.48 12.81 -10.01
N GLU A 165 22.88 12.03 -9.03
CA GLU A 165 23.37 12.51 -7.73
C GLU A 165 24.73 13.21 -7.82
N LEU A 166 25.56 12.83 -8.77
CA LEU A 166 26.92 13.37 -8.94
C LEU A 166 27.00 14.41 -10.05
N SER A 167 27.94 15.35 -9.91
CA SER A 167 28.36 16.19 -11.04
C SER A 167 29.16 15.36 -12.03
N VAL A 168 28.91 15.55 -13.33
CA VAL A 168 29.71 14.94 -14.39
C VAL A 168 30.55 16.06 -15.03
N GLU A 169 31.87 15.89 -15.04
CA GLU A 169 32.83 16.86 -15.54
C GLU A 169 33.55 16.31 -16.77
N VAL A 170 33.81 17.20 -17.71
CA VAL A 170 34.57 16.85 -18.92
C VAL A 170 36.05 17.04 -18.66
N VAL A 171 36.88 16.05 -18.97
CA VAL A 171 38.34 16.07 -18.75
C VAL A 171 39.03 15.57 -20.02
N ASP A 172 40.00 16.32 -20.49
CA ASP A 172 40.78 15.95 -21.68
C ASP A 172 42.11 15.25 -21.34
N ASP A 173 42.73 15.61 -20.17
CA ASP A 173 44.03 15.09 -19.77
C ASP A 173 44.18 14.95 -18.21
N ALA A 174 45.34 14.47 -17.81
CA ALA A 174 45.73 14.31 -16.40
C ALA A 174 45.76 15.61 -15.58
N ARG A 175 45.93 16.77 -16.26
CA ARG A 175 45.94 18.06 -15.59
C ARG A 175 44.55 18.46 -15.15
N ASP A 176 43.54 18.21 -15.99
CA ASP A 176 42.15 18.48 -15.68
C ASP A 176 41.71 17.61 -14.49
N LEU A 177 42.08 16.31 -14.48
CA LEU A 177 41.84 15.43 -13.32
C LEU A 177 42.49 15.96 -12.02
N ALA A 178 43.72 16.49 -12.12
CA ALA A 178 44.40 17.08 -10.96
C ALA A 178 43.74 18.39 -10.47
N GLU A 179 43.09 19.15 -11.36
CA GLU A 179 42.28 20.32 -10.99
C GLU A 179 40.98 19.89 -10.29
N LEU A 180 40.29 18.88 -10.80
CA LEU A 180 39.10 18.33 -10.15
C LEU A 180 39.42 17.73 -8.77
N ALA A 181 40.52 17.01 -8.63
CA ALA A 181 40.95 16.40 -7.37
C ALA A 181 41.31 17.43 -6.27
N ARG A 182 41.37 18.70 -6.61
CA ARG A 182 41.49 19.80 -5.62
C ARG A 182 40.13 20.33 -5.18
N SER A 183 39.09 20.14 -6.01
CA SER A 183 37.75 20.67 -5.81
C SER A 183 36.80 19.63 -5.20
N TYR A 184 37.07 18.36 -5.45
CA TYR A 184 36.29 17.22 -4.97
C TYR A 184 37.17 16.32 -4.12
N ALA A 185 36.60 15.73 -3.07
CA ALA A 185 37.30 14.77 -2.23
C ALA A 185 37.66 13.48 -3.01
N THR A 186 36.77 13.06 -3.94
CA THR A 186 37.03 11.90 -4.82
C THR A 186 36.60 12.24 -6.24
N VAL A 187 37.45 11.95 -7.21
CA VAL A 187 37.14 12.00 -8.65
C VAL A 187 37.07 10.58 -9.23
N ILE A 188 35.97 10.22 -9.83
CA ILE A 188 35.76 8.90 -10.45
C ILE A 188 35.86 9.05 -11.96
N ALA A 189 36.99 8.67 -12.52
CA ALA A 189 37.22 8.68 -13.96
C ALA A 189 36.58 7.44 -14.63
N LEU A 190 35.71 7.67 -15.60
CA LEU A 190 34.99 6.64 -16.32
C LEU A 190 35.82 6.00 -17.46
N ASP A 191 36.88 6.69 -17.90
CA ASP A 191 37.69 6.24 -19.03
C ASP A 191 38.95 5.51 -18.57
N GLU A 192 39.18 4.30 -19.07
CA GLU A 192 40.38 3.50 -18.80
C GLU A 192 41.69 4.19 -19.23
N THR A 193 41.61 5.15 -20.13
CA THR A 193 42.77 5.96 -20.56
C THR A 193 43.46 6.71 -19.42
N PHE A 194 42.74 6.95 -18.31
CA PHE A 194 43.27 7.57 -17.12
C PHE A 194 43.86 6.57 -16.11
N ALA A 195 43.85 5.27 -16.42
CA ALA A 195 44.41 4.25 -15.54
C ALA A 195 45.93 4.44 -15.38
N GLY A 196 46.40 4.55 -14.13
CA GLY A 196 47.83 4.73 -13.81
C GLY A 196 48.35 6.16 -13.91
N VAL A 197 47.44 7.13 -14.10
CA VAL A 197 47.80 8.55 -14.03
C VAL A 197 48.15 8.92 -12.58
N ASP A 198 49.34 9.47 -12.36
CA ASP A 198 49.79 9.93 -11.04
C ASP A 198 49.37 11.39 -10.84
N VAL A 199 48.34 11.61 -10.03
CA VAL A 199 47.84 12.93 -9.63
C VAL A 199 47.73 13.01 -8.12
N THR A 200 47.94 14.24 -7.60
CA THR A 200 47.70 14.47 -6.16
C THR A 200 46.21 14.58 -5.88
N GLY A 201 45.67 13.67 -5.04
CA GLY A 201 44.28 13.60 -4.69
C GLY A 201 43.71 12.17 -4.86
N ASP A 202 42.46 11.93 -4.45
CA ASP A 202 41.78 10.63 -4.62
C ASP A 202 41.10 10.57 -6.00
N VAL A 203 41.82 10.01 -6.97
CA VAL A 203 41.30 9.74 -8.31
C VAL A 203 41.20 8.23 -8.53
N ARG A 204 40.00 7.74 -8.81
CA ARG A 204 39.72 6.35 -9.02
C ARG A 204 39.21 6.13 -10.45
N VAL A 205 39.79 5.16 -11.15
CA VAL A 205 39.32 4.81 -12.50
C VAL A 205 38.34 3.63 -12.37
N ARG A 206 37.08 3.88 -12.77
CA ARG A 206 35.96 2.93 -12.71
C ARG A 206 35.20 2.99 -14.03
N SER A 207 35.66 2.24 -15.03
CA SER A 207 34.99 2.16 -16.33
C SER A 207 33.62 1.47 -16.28
N ASP A 208 33.39 0.70 -15.23
CA ASP A 208 32.17 -0.03 -14.90
C ASP A 208 31.18 0.74 -13.99
N ALA A 209 31.50 1.99 -13.64
CA ALA A 209 30.73 2.77 -12.68
C ALA A 209 29.26 2.98 -13.10
N LEU A 210 28.98 3.05 -14.40
CA LEU A 210 27.63 3.20 -14.93
C LEU A 210 26.81 1.90 -14.88
N ASP A 211 27.45 0.75 -14.86
CA ASP A 211 26.82 -0.55 -14.71
C ASP A 211 26.50 -0.86 -13.23
N HIS A 212 27.27 -0.23 -12.32
CA HIS A 212 27.14 -0.42 -10.87
C HIS A 212 26.99 0.93 -10.11
N PRO A 213 25.94 1.70 -10.39
CA PRO A 213 25.78 3.05 -9.83
C PRO A 213 25.66 3.07 -8.29
N THR A 214 25.13 2.02 -7.68
CA THR A 214 24.99 1.90 -6.21
C THR A 214 26.33 1.71 -5.48
N GLU A 215 27.38 1.22 -6.15
CA GLU A 215 28.73 1.16 -5.60
C GLU A 215 29.44 2.51 -5.63
N VAL A 216 29.02 3.35 -6.58
CA VAL A 216 29.56 4.71 -6.75
C VAL A 216 28.88 5.70 -5.82
N VAL A 217 27.56 5.51 -5.61
CA VAL A 217 26.71 6.33 -4.74
C VAL A 217 26.05 5.44 -3.70
N PRO A 218 26.77 5.05 -2.62
CA PRO A 218 26.18 4.27 -1.52
C PRO A 218 25.00 5.00 -0.86
N GLU A 219 24.95 6.33 -0.92
CA GLU A 219 23.84 7.17 -0.43
C GLU A 219 22.49 6.78 -1.05
N ARG A 220 22.46 6.22 -2.25
CA ARG A 220 21.24 5.73 -2.90
C ARG A 220 20.62 4.59 -2.10
N ARG A 221 21.45 3.61 -1.66
CA ARG A 221 21.01 2.50 -0.80
C ARG A 221 20.63 2.99 0.60
N LEU A 222 21.48 3.80 1.20
CA LEU A 222 21.24 4.32 2.55
C LEU A 222 19.96 5.16 2.61
N GLY A 223 19.75 6.05 1.63
CA GLY A 223 18.54 6.85 1.51
C GLY A 223 17.28 6.02 1.32
N PHE A 224 17.35 4.91 0.57
CA PHE A 224 16.24 3.99 0.44
C PHE A 224 15.83 3.40 1.79
N PHE A 225 16.78 2.87 2.55
CA PHE A 225 16.49 2.26 3.85
C PHE A 225 16.07 3.28 4.91
N ALA A 226 16.62 4.49 4.87
CA ALA A 226 16.22 5.59 5.74
C ALA A 226 14.76 6.02 5.47
N ALA A 227 14.42 6.25 4.20
CA ALA A 227 13.07 6.66 3.79
C ALA A 227 12.00 5.61 4.11
N ASN A 228 12.34 4.33 4.08
CA ASN A 228 11.43 3.22 4.33
C ASN A 228 11.54 2.62 5.74
N ARG A 229 12.31 3.24 6.65
CA ARG A 229 12.59 2.69 7.99
C ARG A 229 11.34 2.32 8.75
N THR A 230 10.35 3.20 8.81
CA THR A 230 9.10 2.99 9.54
C THR A 230 8.37 1.77 9.02
N SER A 231 8.18 1.67 7.71
CA SER A 231 7.50 0.55 7.07
C SER A 231 8.25 -0.78 7.27
N LEU A 232 9.58 -0.77 7.18
CA LEU A 232 10.41 -1.96 7.42
C LEU A 232 10.31 -2.46 8.86
N LEU A 233 10.37 -1.57 9.84
CA LEU A 233 10.23 -1.92 11.26
C LEU A 233 8.82 -2.39 11.60
N ALA A 234 7.79 -1.76 11.01
CA ALA A 234 6.41 -2.18 11.15
C ALA A 234 6.18 -3.55 10.53
N ALA A 235 6.68 -3.81 9.31
CA ALA A 235 6.59 -5.11 8.65
C ALA A 235 7.31 -6.21 9.45
N ALA A 236 8.48 -5.91 10.04
CA ALA A 236 9.18 -6.83 10.93
C ALA A 236 8.29 -7.20 12.14
N ARG A 237 7.61 -6.22 12.73
CA ARG A 237 6.67 -6.44 13.83
C ARG A 237 5.46 -7.27 13.41
N VAL A 238 4.93 -7.07 12.19
CA VAL A 238 3.84 -7.90 11.64
C VAL A 238 4.29 -9.35 11.54
N HIS A 239 5.50 -9.62 11.04
CA HIS A 239 6.04 -10.99 10.97
C HIS A 239 6.12 -11.67 12.35
N GLU A 240 6.57 -10.94 13.37
CA GLU A 240 6.67 -11.45 14.74
C GLU A 240 5.29 -11.73 15.37
N THR A 241 4.37 -10.77 15.29
CA THR A 241 3.04 -10.88 15.91
C THR A 241 2.16 -11.91 15.19
N ALA A 242 2.26 -11.99 13.85
CA ALA A 242 1.53 -12.98 13.06
C ALA A 242 2.20 -14.36 13.01
N GLY A 243 3.37 -14.54 13.64
CA GLY A 243 4.12 -15.80 13.62
C GLY A 243 4.55 -16.23 12.22
N MET A 244 4.89 -15.27 11.35
CA MET A 244 5.36 -15.51 9.99
C MET A 244 6.88 -15.73 9.99
N GLU A 245 7.36 -16.64 9.13
CA GLU A 245 8.80 -16.78 8.89
C GLU A 245 9.31 -15.54 8.15
N PRO A 246 10.24 -14.76 8.74
CA PRO A 246 10.76 -13.57 8.07
C PRO A 246 11.77 -13.94 6.98
N PRO A 247 11.85 -13.17 5.88
CA PRO A 247 12.77 -13.43 4.77
C PRO A 247 14.24 -13.11 5.09
N CYS A 248 14.50 -12.44 6.23
CA CYS A 248 15.84 -12.10 6.72
C CYS A 248 15.91 -12.15 8.24
N ASP A 249 17.12 -12.02 8.77
CA ASP A 249 17.35 -11.82 10.20
C ASP A 249 16.84 -10.42 10.60
N LEU A 250 15.77 -10.38 11.41
CA LEU A 250 15.13 -9.13 11.85
C LEU A 250 16.01 -8.33 12.81
N ASP A 251 16.83 -8.98 13.61
CA ASP A 251 17.72 -8.30 14.54
C ASP A 251 18.86 -7.63 13.79
N ALA A 252 19.42 -8.29 12.78
CA ALA A 252 20.42 -7.70 11.88
C ALA A 252 19.84 -6.50 11.10
N LEU A 253 18.60 -6.60 10.61
CA LEU A 253 17.92 -5.48 9.95
C LEU A 253 17.73 -4.29 10.89
N ARG A 254 17.26 -4.53 12.12
CA ARG A 254 17.08 -3.48 13.14
C ARG A 254 18.40 -2.81 13.53
N ASP A 255 19.45 -3.60 13.73
CA ASP A 255 20.79 -3.07 14.01
C ASP A 255 21.26 -2.17 12.88
N ALA A 256 21.20 -2.62 11.63
CA ALA A 256 21.61 -1.82 10.49
C ALA A 256 20.77 -0.53 10.34
N LEU A 257 19.45 -0.59 10.52
CA LEU A 257 18.57 0.58 10.50
C LEU A 257 18.84 1.54 11.65
N SER A 258 19.24 1.07 12.84
CA SER A 258 19.56 1.91 13.98
C SER A 258 20.83 2.76 13.78
N ARG A 259 21.69 2.33 12.85
CA ARG A 259 22.94 3.02 12.47
C ARG A 259 22.76 4.08 11.39
N LEU A 260 21.52 4.36 10.96
CA LEU A 260 21.15 5.43 10.04
C LEU A 260 20.38 6.52 10.78
N ASP A 261 20.53 7.77 10.35
CA ASP A 261 19.56 8.83 10.65
C ASP A 261 18.44 8.89 9.59
N ASP A 262 17.56 9.89 9.69
CA ASP A 262 16.44 10.05 8.76
C ASP A 262 16.88 10.51 7.37
N ASP A 263 18.07 11.10 7.25
CA ASP A 263 18.67 11.55 5.99
C ASP A 263 19.54 10.45 5.33
N GLY A 264 19.68 9.29 5.95
CA GLY A 264 20.53 8.20 5.47
C GLY A 264 22.01 8.39 5.78
N THR A 265 22.35 9.23 6.77
CA THR A 265 23.71 9.39 7.25
C THR A 265 24.01 8.34 8.35
N PRO A 266 25.15 7.66 8.32
CA PRO A 266 25.56 6.77 9.40
C PRO A 266 25.70 7.49 10.73
N VAL A 267 25.16 6.92 11.81
CA VAL A 267 25.21 7.44 13.19
C VAL A 267 25.68 6.36 14.17
N GLY A 268 26.04 6.78 15.40
CA GLY A 268 26.42 5.88 16.49
C GLY A 268 27.81 5.27 16.34
N ASP A 269 28.73 5.96 15.63
CA ASP A 269 30.13 5.60 15.57
C ASP A 269 30.96 6.56 16.42
N ASP A 270 31.45 6.06 17.56
CA ASP A 270 32.19 6.86 18.56
C ASP A 270 33.35 7.63 17.96
N GLU A 271 34.08 7.06 16.99
CA GLU A 271 35.21 7.69 16.34
C GLU A 271 34.80 8.82 15.39
N LEU A 272 33.69 8.63 14.63
CA LEU A 272 33.14 9.68 13.77
C LEU A 272 32.64 10.86 14.62
N ASP A 273 31.94 10.56 15.71
CA ASP A 273 31.41 11.57 16.64
C ASP A 273 32.56 12.36 17.32
N ARG A 274 33.64 11.68 17.76
CA ARG A 274 34.87 12.28 18.29
C ARG A 274 35.50 13.24 17.28
N LEU A 275 35.72 12.76 16.04
CA LEU A 275 36.32 13.57 14.98
C LEU A 275 35.47 14.78 14.60
N THR A 276 34.17 14.61 14.57
CA THR A 276 33.21 15.69 14.27
C THR A 276 33.27 16.76 15.35
N THR A 277 33.18 16.36 16.62
CA THR A 277 33.33 17.26 17.77
C THR A 277 34.68 17.98 17.74
N ALA A 278 35.78 17.25 17.46
CA ALA A 278 37.12 17.84 17.40
C ALA A 278 37.25 18.90 16.30
N VAL A 279 36.60 18.69 15.13
CA VAL A 279 36.61 19.69 14.04
C VAL A 279 35.76 20.92 14.41
N ASP A 280 34.59 20.72 14.98
CA ASP A 280 33.63 21.80 15.28
C ASP A 280 34.08 22.67 16.44
N ASP A 281 34.67 22.06 17.48
CA ASP A 281 35.10 22.75 18.69
C ASP A 281 36.57 23.21 18.66
N LEU A 282 37.33 22.95 17.58
CA LEU A 282 38.77 23.22 17.50
C LEU A 282 39.15 24.67 17.87
N ASP A 283 38.44 25.66 17.31
CA ASP A 283 38.77 27.08 17.57
C ASP A 283 38.48 27.46 19.02
N ALA A 284 37.41 26.96 19.60
CA ALA A 284 37.04 27.18 21.00
C ALA A 284 38.06 26.52 21.95
N ALA A 285 38.47 25.29 21.62
CA ALA A 285 39.49 24.56 22.40
C ALA A 285 40.87 25.24 22.34
N VAL A 286 41.30 25.68 21.16
CA VAL A 286 42.56 26.44 20.99
C VAL A 286 42.54 27.75 21.80
N GLY A 287 41.45 28.53 21.72
CA GLY A 287 41.29 29.76 22.51
C GLY A 287 41.28 29.51 24.02
N THR A 288 40.69 28.37 24.47
CA THR A 288 40.70 27.99 25.88
C THR A 288 42.09 27.54 26.34
N ALA A 289 42.77 26.73 25.53
CA ALA A 289 44.14 26.28 25.81
C ALA A 289 45.14 27.47 25.90
N GLU A 290 45.00 28.46 25.00
CA GLU A 290 45.74 29.72 25.05
C GLU A 290 45.50 30.48 26.36
N SER A 291 44.23 30.54 26.79
CA SER A 291 43.85 31.16 28.06
C SER A 291 44.48 30.44 29.25
N VAL A 292 44.46 29.09 29.26
CA VAL A 292 45.10 28.25 30.30
C VAL A 292 46.61 28.53 30.42
N ALA A 293 47.30 28.60 29.27
CA ALA A 293 48.72 28.96 29.25
C ALA A 293 49.01 30.35 29.84
N ASN A 294 48.22 31.34 29.37
CA ASN A 294 48.40 32.72 29.82
C ASN A 294 48.03 32.94 31.29
N ASP A 295 47.05 32.24 31.82
CA ASP A 295 46.71 32.30 33.25
C ASP A 295 47.79 31.64 34.12
N HIS A 296 48.39 30.53 33.64
CA HIS A 296 49.56 29.95 34.32
C HIS A 296 50.72 30.92 34.40
N LEU A 297 51.04 31.54 33.27
CA LEU A 297 52.16 32.56 33.25
C LEU A 297 51.82 33.75 34.12
N ARG A 298 50.59 34.28 34.10
CA ARG A 298 50.21 35.38 35.02
C ARG A 298 50.37 35.02 36.49
N THR A 299 50.05 33.79 36.85
CA THR A 299 50.17 33.28 38.21
C THR A 299 51.67 33.14 38.58
N ALA A 300 52.45 32.53 37.70
CA ALA A 300 53.87 32.37 37.89
C ALA A 300 54.60 33.72 38.04
N ILE A 301 54.22 34.73 37.26
CA ILE A 301 54.75 36.10 37.36
C ILE A 301 54.37 36.72 38.70
N ARG A 302 53.23 36.53 39.27
CA ARG A 302 52.77 37.05 40.55
C ARG A 302 53.43 36.38 41.72
N GLU A 303 53.76 35.10 41.62
CA GLU A 303 54.35 34.30 42.70
C GLU A 303 55.88 34.43 42.77
N ARG A 304 56.55 34.80 41.67
CA ARG A 304 57.98 35.05 41.64
C ARG A 304 58.26 36.49 42.09
N ASP A 305 58.97 36.61 43.19
CA ASP A 305 59.67 37.86 43.57
C ASP A 305 60.81 38.08 42.60
N VAL A 306 60.57 38.86 41.55
CA VAL A 306 61.63 39.23 40.58
C VAL A 306 62.58 40.23 41.23
N THR A 307 63.67 39.74 41.76
CA THR A 307 64.75 40.57 42.28
C THR A 307 65.62 41.03 41.11
N ILE A 308 65.38 42.25 40.63
CA ILE A 308 66.21 42.85 39.58
C ILE A 308 67.43 43.44 40.25
N GLU A 309 68.68 42.97 39.93
CA GLU A 309 69.91 43.55 40.40
C GLU A 309 70.08 45.02 39.91
N GLY A 310 70.58 45.88 40.74
CA GLY A 310 70.60 47.33 40.48
C GLY A 310 71.36 47.76 39.22
N THR A 311 72.27 46.95 38.70
CA THR A 311 72.95 47.11 37.42
C THR A 311 72.06 46.84 36.21
N ASP A 312 71.07 45.93 36.32
CA ASP A 312 70.16 45.60 35.28
C ASP A 312 68.99 46.61 35.22
N PHE A 313 68.62 47.23 36.37
CA PHE A 313 67.62 48.29 36.42
C PHE A 313 68.06 49.57 35.68
N LEU A 314 69.33 49.93 35.73
CA LEU A 314 69.89 51.10 34.98
C LEU A 314 69.92 50.84 33.47
N SER A 315 70.14 49.58 33.04
CA SER A 315 70.10 49.20 31.64
C SER A 315 68.67 49.07 31.08
N LEU A 316 67.68 48.80 31.93
CA LEU A 316 66.27 48.76 31.62
C LEU A 316 65.68 50.15 31.29
N VAL A 317 66.16 51.20 31.95
CA VAL A 317 65.74 52.59 31.75
C VAL A 317 66.35 53.19 30.47
N GLU A 318 67.51 52.69 30.01
CA GLU A 318 68.21 53.22 28.80
C GLU A 318 67.82 52.48 27.49
N GLN A 319 67.31 51.27 27.55
CA GLN A 319 66.99 50.44 26.34
C GLN A 319 65.73 49.58 26.54
N GLY A 320 64.58 50.15 26.27
CA GLY A 320 63.24 49.48 26.42
C GLY A 320 63.08 48.12 25.76
N ALA A 321 64.05 47.67 24.95
CA ALA A 321 64.01 46.36 24.25
C ALA A 321 64.54 45.16 25.08
N ARG A 322 65.07 45.41 26.33
CA ARG A 322 65.68 44.34 27.14
C ARG A 322 64.73 43.71 28.18
N VAL A 323 63.59 44.30 28.44
CA VAL A 323 62.68 43.76 29.45
C VAL A 323 62.08 42.41 28.95
N ASP A 324 61.74 42.38 27.72
CA ASP A 324 61.18 41.15 27.10
C ASP A 324 62.23 40.01 27.07
N ALA A 325 63.49 40.34 26.79
CA ALA A 325 64.54 39.34 26.74
C ALA A 325 64.96 38.82 28.14
N LEU A 326 64.88 39.67 29.19
CA LEU A 326 65.11 39.24 30.57
C LEU A 326 63.94 38.40 31.10
N LEU A 327 62.74 38.85 30.89
CA LEU A 327 61.53 38.08 31.24
C LEU A 327 61.52 36.73 30.54
N SER A 328 61.85 36.71 29.24
CA SER A 328 61.90 35.47 28.46
C SER A 328 62.93 34.48 29.02
N ARG A 329 64.06 34.95 29.52
CA ARG A 329 65.11 34.08 30.08
C ARG A 329 64.78 33.58 31.49
N GLU A 330 64.23 34.44 32.36
CA GLU A 330 63.89 34.10 33.74
C GLU A 330 62.59 33.27 33.84
N LEU A 331 61.72 33.38 32.86
CA LEU A 331 60.42 32.64 32.78
C LEU A 331 60.43 31.48 31.76
N ALA A 332 61.61 31.18 31.16
CA ALA A 332 61.66 30.11 30.13
C ALA A 332 61.06 28.77 30.61
N ASP A 333 61.44 28.32 31.82
CA ASP A 333 60.90 27.07 32.38
C ASP A 333 59.38 27.12 32.64
N GLU A 334 58.85 28.31 33.02
CA GLU A 334 57.42 28.48 33.26
C GLU A 334 56.64 28.64 31.94
N PHE A 335 57.30 29.22 30.93
CA PHE A 335 56.75 29.27 29.57
C PHE A 335 56.65 27.87 28.98
N ASP A 336 57.70 27.04 29.10
CA ASP A 336 57.68 25.66 28.64
C ASP A 336 56.51 24.86 29.31
N ARG A 337 56.36 25.07 30.65
CA ARG A 337 55.22 24.46 31.39
C ARG A 337 53.84 25.00 30.96
N ALA A 338 53.75 26.28 30.65
CA ALA A 338 52.51 26.88 30.16
C ALA A 338 52.11 26.33 28.80
N VAL A 339 53.10 26.21 27.89
CA VAL A 339 52.90 25.61 26.57
C VAL A 339 52.54 24.13 26.69
N GLU A 340 53.19 23.37 27.58
CA GLU A 340 52.87 21.97 27.88
C GLU A 340 51.41 21.85 28.38
N LYS A 341 50.98 22.68 29.33
CA LYS A 341 49.60 22.71 29.82
C LYS A 341 48.59 23.07 28.73
N ALA A 342 48.90 23.99 27.84
CA ALA A 342 48.06 24.33 26.72
C ALA A 342 47.92 23.16 25.75
N ARG A 343 49.01 22.46 25.45
CA ARG A 343 49.01 21.27 24.60
C ARG A 343 48.22 20.13 25.22
N ASP A 344 48.45 19.82 26.51
CA ASP A 344 47.71 18.79 27.24
C ASP A 344 46.24 19.13 27.27
N HIS A 345 45.88 20.39 27.58
CA HIS A 345 44.48 20.82 27.58
C HIS A 345 43.81 20.67 26.21
N LEU A 346 44.51 21.03 25.12
CA LEU A 346 43.98 20.88 23.75
C LEU A 346 43.76 19.39 23.41
N VAL A 347 44.74 18.53 23.72
CA VAL A 347 44.65 17.08 23.49
C VAL A 347 43.52 16.46 24.31
N ASP A 348 43.43 16.78 25.61
CA ASP A 348 42.43 16.20 26.51
C ASP A 348 41.01 16.69 26.20
N SER A 349 40.86 18.01 25.86
CA SER A 349 39.52 18.58 25.60
C SER A 349 38.87 18.10 24.32
N LEU A 350 39.66 17.71 23.31
CA LEU A 350 39.21 17.24 22.00
C LEU A 350 39.49 15.75 21.78
N ASP A 351 39.97 15.03 22.78
CA ASP A 351 40.39 13.62 22.72
C ASP A 351 41.29 13.32 21.50
N LEU A 352 42.37 14.11 21.37
CA LEU A 352 43.30 14.04 20.24
C LEU A 352 44.52 13.15 20.56
N ALA A 353 44.36 12.05 21.27
CA ALA A 353 45.47 11.17 21.63
C ALA A 353 46.27 10.67 20.41
N ASP A 354 45.54 10.31 19.34
CA ASP A 354 46.14 9.82 18.10
C ASP A 354 46.76 10.95 17.26
N GLU A 355 46.32 12.18 17.38
CA GLU A 355 46.80 13.39 16.69
C GLU A 355 47.67 14.28 17.58
N ALA A 356 48.11 13.79 18.77
CA ALA A 356 48.87 14.56 19.77
C ALA A 356 50.12 15.25 19.21
N ASP A 357 50.80 14.61 18.25
CA ASP A 357 51.96 15.20 17.60
C ASP A 357 51.63 16.45 16.76
N LEU A 358 50.45 16.48 16.12
CA LEU A 358 49.97 17.62 15.35
C LEU A 358 49.43 18.72 16.27
N ALA A 359 48.61 18.32 17.25
CA ALA A 359 48.07 19.22 18.26
C ALA A 359 49.17 19.90 19.06
N GLY A 360 50.28 19.18 19.36
CA GLY A 360 51.46 19.71 20.02
C GLY A 360 52.21 20.81 19.26
N ARG A 361 51.98 20.98 17.96
CA ARG A 361 52.59 22.04 17.14
C ARG A 361 51.77 23.33 17.15
N VAL A 362 50.56 23.34 17.66
CA VAL A 362 49.67 24.51 17.72
C VAL A 362 50.27 25.61 18.59
N PHE A 363 50.98 25.25 19.64
CA PHE A 363 51.69 26.22 20.49
C PHE A 363 53.19 26.12 20.28
N ARG A 364 53.82 27.23 19.90
CA ARG A 364 55.29 27.29 19.66
C ARG A 364 56.08 27.25 20.97
N GLY A 365 57.29 26.65 20.92
CA GLY A 365 58.18 26.59 22.03
C GLY A 365 59.00 27.88 22.21
N ASP A 366 58.89 28.87 21.31
CA ASP A 366 59.61 30.13 21.44
C ASP A 366 58.91 31.04 22.47
N PRO A 367 59.62 31.52 23.49
CA PRO A 367 59.04 32.31 24.57
C PRO A 367 58.54 33.67 24.05
N THR A 368 57.25 33.77 23.80
CA THR A 368 56.51 35.00 23.47
C THR A 368 55.51 35.31 24.59
N PHE A 369 55.27 36.60 24.82
CA PHE A 369 54.31 37.02 25.84
C PHE A 369 53.29 38.00 25.25
N PRO A 370 52.05 37.70 25.22
CA PRO A 370 51.34 36.44 25.67
C PRO A 370 51.69 35.21 24.83
N VAL A 371 51.32 33.99 25.32
CA VAL A 371 51.35 32.77 24.52
C VAL A 371 50.32 32.90 23.47
N GLU A 372 50.67 32.74 22.22
CA GLU A 372 49.80 32.77 21.05
C GLU A 372 49.90 31.43 20.32
N HIS A 373 48.79 31.00 19.71
CA HIS A 373 48.79 29.81 18.86
C HIS A 373 49.37 30.11 17.48
N ASP A 374 49.82 29.07 16.80
CA ASP A 374 50.27 29.13 15.41
C ASP A 374 49.09 28.86 14.46
N GLU A 375 48.58 29.91 13.79
CA GLU A 375 47.45 29.81 12.86
C GLU A 375 47.67 28.77 11.73
N GLU A 376 48.95 28.63 11.25
CA GLU A 376 49.28 27.64 10.22
C GLU A 376 49.18 26.22 10.78
N ALA A 377 49.62 25.99 12.01
CA ALA A 377 49.51 24.70 12.68
C ALA A 377 48.06 24.35 12.99
N VAL A 378 47.23 25.31 13.43
CA VAL A 378 45.77 25.12 13.62
C VAL A 378 45.11 24.76 12.29
N SER A 379 45.42 25.47 11.20
CA SER A 379 44.88 25.17 9.87
C SER A 379 45.26 23.77 9.38
N ARG A 380 46.50 23.33 9.64
CA ARG A 380 46.94 21.97 9.32
C ARG A 380 46.21 20.91 10.15
N LEU A 381 46.10 21.12 11.47
CA LEU A 381 45.38 20.22 12.37
C LEU A 381 43.90 20.09 11.92
N ARG A 382 43.26 21.22 11.63
CA ARG A 382 41.90 21.24 11.08
C ARG A 382 41.76 20.41 9.79
N THR A 383 42.71 20.59 8.86
CA THR A 383 42.71 19.87 7.58
C THR A 383 42.85 18.36 7.80
N GLU A 384 43.73 17.93 8.70
CA GLU A 384 43.94 16.51 9.00
C GLU A 384 42.72 15.90 9.73
N LEU A 385 42.15 16.60 10.72
CA LEU A 385 40.94 16.14 11.42
C LEU A 385 39.75 16.04 10.46
N THR A 386 39.56 17.05 9.60
CA THR A 386 38.52 17.03 8.57
C THR A 386 38.70 15.84 7.61
N ALA A 387 39.94 15.62 7.14
CA ALA A 387 40.24 14.50 6.27
C ALA A 387 40.06 13.14 6.97
N ALA A 388 40.38 13.03 8.26
CA ALA A 388 40.16 11.82 9.05
C ALA A 388 38.68 11.55 9.22
N ARG A 389 37.87 12.56 9.60
CA ARG A 389 36.42 12.51 9.70
C ARG A 389 35.78 12.05 8.38
N ASP A 390 36.14 12.68 7.28
CA ASP A 390 35.57 12.39 5.95
C ASP A 390 35.95 10.99 5.47
N ARG A 391 37.18 10.53 5.75
CA ARG A 391 37.60 9.13 5.48
C ARG A 391 36.78 8.13 6.30
N ARG A 392 36.55 8.41 7.60
CA ARG A 392 35.75 7.55 8.48
C ARG A 392 34.29 7.49 8.00
N ALA A 393 33.68 8.65 7.75
CA ALA A 393 32.31 8.75 7.23
C ALA A 393 32.15 8.00 5.90
N THR A 394 33.07 8.16 4.97
CA THR A 394 33.03 7.45 3.67
C THR A 394 33.10 5.93 3.84
N ARG A 395 33.95 5.45 4.74
CA ARG A 395 34.08 4.02 5.02
C ARG A 395 32.80 3.47 5.65
N LEU A 396 32.26 4.15 6.67
CA LEU A 396 31.03 3.74 7.33
C LEU A 396 29.83 3.71 6.36
N LYS A 397 29.74 4.71 5.46
CA LYS A 397 28.72 4.73 4.40
C LYS A 397 28.82 3.53 3.48
N ALA A 398 30.04 3.18 3.04
CA ALA A 398 30.26 2.03 2.16
C ALA A 398 29.92 0.72 2.87
N ASP A 399 30.45 0.50 4.07
CA ASP A 399 30.24 -0.74 4.84
C ASP A 399 28.74 -0.93 5.13
N LEU A 400 28.04 0.11 5.60
CA LEU A 400 26.61 0.04 5.90
C LEU A 400 25.75 -0.10 4.64
N ALA A 401 26.12 0.54 3.53
CA ALA A 401 25.43 0.36 2.25
C ALA A 401 25.58 -1.04 1.69
N ASP A 402 26.69 -1.72 1.94
CA ASP A 402 26.89 -3.12 1.54
C ASP A 402 26.09 -4.06 2.44
N ASP A 403 26.09 -3.87 3.77
CA ASP A 403 25.27 -4.61 4.72
C ASP A 403 23.77 -4.52 4.36
N LEU A 404 23.26 -3.30 4.18
CA LEU A 404 21.86 -3.04 3.82
C LEU A 404 21.55 -3.50 2.38
N GLY A 405 22.52 -3.36 1.46
CA GLY A 405 22.37 -3.80 0.08
C GLY A 405 22.12 -5.31 -0.03
N ALA A 406 22.75 -6.09 0.84
CA ALA A 406 22.52 -7.53 0.92
C ALA A 406 21.10 -7.90 1.42
N LEU A 407 20.43 -6.96 2.09
CA LEU A 407 19.08 -7.15 2.63
C LEU A 407 17.97 -6.61 1.69
N ARG A 408 18.31 -6.00 0.54
CA ARG A 408 17.35 -5.30 -0.33
C ARG A 408 16.16 -6.18 -0.75
N ASP A 409 16.44 -7.34 -1.33
CA ASP A 409 15.40 -8.26 -1.82
C ASP A 409 14.57 -8.83 -0.67
N ALA A 410 15.22 -9.09 0.45
CA ALA A 410 14.55 -9.57 1.66
C ALA A 410 13.67 -8.48 2.30
N ALA A 411 14.07 -7.22 2.26
CA ALA A 411 13.28 -6.08 2.71
C ALA A 411 12.02 -5.88 1.85
N ASP A 412 12.15 -5.99 0.53
CA ASP A 412 11.01 -5.98 -0.39
C ASP A 412 10.04 -7.14 -0.10
N ALA A 413 10.56 -8.34 0.13
CA ALA A 413 9.74 -9.50 0.50
C ALA A 413 9.08 -9.34 1.89
N LEU A 414 9.79 -8.76 2.85
CA LEU A 414 9.29 -8.53 4.21
C LEU A 414 8.04 -7.63 4.19
N VAL A 415 8.12 -6.49 3.52
CA VAL A 415 7.01 -5.55 3.43
C VAL A 415 5.86 -6.13 2.61
N ARG A 416 6.15 -6.74 1.46
CA ARG A 416 5.12 -7.37 0.63
C ARG A 416 4.36 -8.46 1.39
N ASN A 417 5.05 -9.34 2.11
CA ASN A 417 4.41 -10.39 2.89
C ASN A 417 3.54 -9.82 4.02
N ALA A 418 3.95 -8.70 4.63
CA ALA A 418 3.14 -8.00 5.63
C ALA A 418 1.87 -7.38 4.99
N LEU A 419 1.98 -6.76 3.82
CA LEU A 419 0.85 -6.20 3.08
C LEU A 419 -0.14 -7.28 2.61
N GLU A 420 0.35 -8.41 2.09
CA GLU A 420 -0.51 -9.55 1.73
C GLU A 420 -1.15 -10.20 2.96
N ARG A 421 -0.51 -10.10 4.13
CA ARG A 421 -1.13 -10.53 5.37
C ARG A 421 -2.37 -9.70 5.73
N ASP A 422 -2.39 -8.40 5.45
CA ASP A 422 -3.58 -7.56 5.64
C ASP A 422 -4.74 -8.03 4.74
N VAL A 423 -4.45 -8.39 3.48
CA VAL A 423 -5.45 -8.98 2.57
C VAL A 423 -6.03 -10.27 3.15
N GLU A 424 -5.20 -11.19 3.65
CA GLU A 424 -5.66 -12.42 4.29
C GLU A 424 -6.53 -12.12 5.53
N LEU A 425 -6.10 -11.19 6.38
CA LEU A 425 -6.85 -10.82 7.59
C LEU A 425 -8.18 -10.14 7.26
N ALA A 426 -8.24 -9.31 6.23
CA ALA A 426 -9.48 -8.67 5.79
C ALA A 426 -10.49 -9.71 5.29
N LEU A 427 -10.05 -10.69 4.49
CA LEU A 427 -10.90 -11.81 4.05
C LEU A 427 -11.39 -12.69 5.22
N ALA A 428 -10.52 -12.95 6.21
CA ALA A 428 -10.91 -13.68 7.40
C ALA A 428 -11.96 -12.92 8.23
N ARG A 429 -11.74 -11.60 8.45
CA ARG A 429 -12.70 -10.73 9.16
C ARG A 429 -14.03 -10.65 8.44
N PHE A 430 -14.04 -10.53 7.11
CA PHE A 430 -15.28 -10.58 6.32
C PHE A 430 -16.05 -11.89 6.54
N ALA A 431 -15.34 -13.01 6.53
CA ALA A 431 -15.94 -14.31 6.74
C ALA A 431 -16.51 -14.48 8.15
N ASP A 432 -15.80 -13.97 9.17
CA ASP A 432 -16.20 -14.06 10.58
C ASP A 432 -17.35 -13.09 10.90
N ASP A 433 -17.28 -11.84 10.43
CA ASP A 433 -18.28 -10.81 10.72
C ASP A 433 -19.67 -11.15 10.13
N PHE A 434 -19.70 -11.92 9.04
CA PHE A 434 -20.93 -12.28 8.33
C PHE A 434 -21.24 -13.78 8.35
N ASP A 435 -20.68 -14.53 9.31
CA ASP A 435 -20.90 -15.98 9.47
C ASP A 435 -20.81 -16.76 8.14
N CYS A 436 -19.80 -16.40 7.30
CA CYS A 436 -19.72 -16.90 5.94
C CYS A 436 -19.26 -18.35 5.84
N THR A 437 -19.80 -19.07 4.86
CA THR A 437 -19.37 -20.42 4.46
C THR A 437 -18.87 -20.44 3.03
N MET A 438 -17.98 -21.41 2.69
CA MET A 438 -17.52 -21.58 1.31
C MET A 438 -18.61 -22.23 0.46
N PRO A 439 -19.08 -21.58 -0.62
CA PRO A 439 -20.09 -22.15 -1.49
C PRO A 439 -19.53 -23.26 -2.37
N THR A 440 -20.35 -24.23 -2.77
CA THR A 440 -20.03 -25.13 -3.87
C THR A 440 -20.29 -24.41 -5.18
N VAL A 441 -19.29 -24.33 -6.06
CA VAL A 441 -19.41 -23.77 -7.43
C VAL A 441 -18.96 -24.84 -8.41
N ASP A 442 -19.90 -25.36 -9.19
CA ASP A 442 -19.62 -26.45 -10.13
C ASP A 442 -20.57 -26.38 -11.34
N ASP A 443 -20.18 -26.97 -12.46
CA ASP A 443 -21.02 -27.16 -13.65
C ASP A 443 -22.11 -28.27 -13.45
N GLU A 444 -21.92 -29.15 -12.45
CA GLU A 444 -22.89 -30.18 -12.10
C GLU A 444 -24.04 -29.64 -11.24
N VAL A 445 -23.86 -28.46 -10.64
CA VAL A 445 -24.92 -27.75 -9.91
C VAL A 445 -25.83 -27.05 -10.90
N SER A 446 -27.13 -27.16 -10.72
CA SER A 446 -28.10 -26.41 -11.51
C SER A 446 -28.67 -25.27 -10.67
N GLY A 447 -28.52 -24.06 -11.15
CA GLY A 447 -29.03 -22.85 -10.54
C GLY A 447 -28.33 -22.37 -9.29
N VAL A 448 -29.06 -21.75 -8.37
CA VAL A 448 -28.56 -21.20 -7.10
C VAL A 448 -29.42 -21.71 -5.95
N ALA A 449 -28.76 -22.24 -4.92
CA ALA A 449 -29.41 -22.65 -3.68
C ALA A 449 -28.67 -22.07 -2.48
N VAL A 450 -29.41 -21.43 -1.57
CA VAL A 450 -28.90 -20.78 -0.35
C VAL A 450 -29.73 -21.28 0.81
N GLU A 451 -29.09 -21.72 1.89
CA GLU A 451 -29.71 -22.10 3.15
C GLU A 451 -29.16 -21.14 4.24
N GLY A 452 -30.08 -20.55 5.03
CA GLY A 452 -29.73 -19.61 6.07
C GLY A 452 -29.05 -18.34 5.57
N GLY A 453 -29.35 -17.90 4.34
CA GLY A 453 -28.72 -16.74 3.70
C GLY A 453 -29.13 -15.43 4.35
N ARG A 454 -28.17 -14.57 4.66
CA ARG A 454 -28.39 -13.22 5.20
C ARG A 454 -27.62 -12.21 4.38
N SER A 455 -28.27 -11.14 3.95
CA SER A 455 -27.61 -10.11 3.17
C SER A 455 -27.04 -9.00 4.07
N PRO A 456 -25.69 -8.76 4.09
CA PRO A 456 -25.11 -7.64 4.80
C PRO A 456 -25.35 -6.29 4.13
N LEU A 457 -25.99 -6.27 2.95
CA LEU A 457 -26.32 -5.06 2.19
C LEU A 457 -27.63 -4.41 2.64
N LEU A 458 -28.33 -4.99 3.60
CA LEU A 458 -29.55 -4.42 4.15
C LEU A 458 -29.21 -3.33 5.18
N ASP A 459 -30.02 -2.26 5.21
CA ASP A 459 -29.86 -1.13 6.15
C ASP A 459 -30.39 -1.49 7.57
N VAL A 460 -29.93 -2.62 8.10
CA VAL A 460 -30.18 -3.11 9.47
C VAL A 460 -28.93 -3.82 9.96
N ALA A 461 -28.81 -3.99 11.29
CA ALA A 461 -27.68 -4.76 11.84
C ALA A 461 -27.73 -6.21 11.33
N PHE A 462 -26.57 -6.76 10.98
CA PHE A 462 -26.51 -8.11 10.38
C PHE A 462 -27.16 -9.20 11.26
N ASP A 463 -27.01 -9.09 12.57
CA ASP A 463 -27.63 -10.02 13.52
C ASP A 463 -29.18 -9.97 13.53
N ASP A 464 -29.75 -8.84 13.07
CA ASP A 464 -31.20 -8.64 12.98
C ASP A 464 -31.75 -9.08 11.60
N VAL A 465 -30.90 -9.48 10.66
CA VAL A 465 -31.31 -9.97 9.35
C VAL A 465 -31.92 -11.36 9.48
N GLU A 466 -33.19 -11.51 9.12
CA GLU A 466 -33.85 -12.82 9.08
C GLU A 466 -33.21 -13.70 8.01
N PRO A 467 -32.84 -14.97 8.32
CA PRO A 467 -32.25 -15.87 7.33
C PRO A 467 -33.28 -16.27 6.26
N VAL A 468 -32.79 -16.50 5.05
CA VAL A 468 -33.60 -16.90 3.89
C VAL A 468 -33.08 -18.22 3.34
N ASP A 469 -33.99 -19.16 3.17
CA ASP A 469 -33.78 -20.41 2.44
C ASP A 469 -34.41 -20.29 1.08
N TYR A 470 -33.64 -20.44 0.00
CA TYR A 470 -34.18 -20.44 -1.35
C TYR A 470 -33.30 -21.24 -2.31
N ALA A 471 -33.95 -22.07 -3.11
CA ALA A 471 -33.31 -22.83 -4.17
C ALA A 471 -34.08 -22.63 -5.48
N VAL A 472 -33.40 -22.20 -6.51
CA VAL A 472 -33.94 -21.92 -7.82
C VAL A 472 -33.09 -22.52 -8.93
N SER A 473 -33.74 -23.10 -9.94
CA SER A 473 -33.11 -23.60 -11.16
C SER A 473 -34.05 -23.42 -12.36
N GLY A 474 -33.48 -23.24 -13.55
CA GLY A 474 -34.26 -22.95 -14.76
C GLY A 474 -34.97 -21.61 -14.70
N VAL A 475 -36.14 -21.50 -15.27
CA VAL A 475 -36.89 -20.24 -15.39
C VAL A 475 -38.04 -20.22 -14.39
N THR A 476 -38.03 -19.28 -13.45
CA THR A 476 -38.95 -19.21 -12.31
C THR A 476 -39.52 -17.80 -12.13
N LEU A 477 -40.82 -17.72 -11.83
CA LEU A 477 -41.50 -16.52 -11.37
C LEU A 477 -41.50 -16.47 -9.84
N LEU A 478 -41.12 -15.33 -9.24
CA LEU A 478 -41.21 -15.10 -7.80
C LEU A 478 -42.34 -14.12 -7.50
N SER A 479 -43.39 -14.64 -6.86
CA SER A 479 -44.58 -13.90 -6.45
C SER A 479 -44.54 -13.52 -4.96
N GLY A 480 -45.45 -12.66 -4.50
CA GLY A 480 -45.57 -12.30 -3.08
C GLY A 480 -45.96 -10.85 -2.84
N VAL A 481 -46.18 -10.52 -1.58
CA VAL A 481 -46.62 -9.19 -1.14
C VAL A 481 -45.53 -8.13 -1.39
N ASN A 482 -45.93 -6.86 -1.55
CA ASN A 482 -44.99 -5.77 -1.88
C ASN A 482 -43.89 -5.53 -0.82
N SER A 483 -44.17 -5.81 0.44
CA SER A 483 -43.18 -5.72 1.53
C SER A 483 -42.54 -7.08 1.89
N GLY A 484 -42.70 -8.08 1.02
CA GLY A 484 -42.28 -9.47 1.29
C GLY A 484 -40.78 -9.72 1.19
N GLY A 485 -40.00 -8.76 0.67
CA GLY A 485 -38.55 -8.96 0.50
C GLY A 485 -38.13 -9.54 -0.84
N LYS A 486 -39.01 -9.53 -1.88
CA LYS A 486 -38.69 -10.05 -3.22
C LYS A 486 -37.42 -9.50 -3.83
N THR A 487 -37.24 -8.15 -3.79
CA THR A 487 -36.02 -7.47 -4.24
C THR A 487 -34.82 -7.88 -3.39
N SER A 488 -34.99 -7.95 -2.06
CA SER A 488 -33.91 -8.39 -1.15
C SER A 488 -33.49 -9.85 -1.39
N THR A 489 -34.43 -10.71 -1.81
CA THR A 489 -34.11 -12.08 -2.21
C THR A 489 -33.31 -12.12 -3.51
N LEU A 490 -33.66 -11.29 -4.52
CA LEU A 490 -32.84 -11.15 -5.72
C LEU A 490 -31.44 -10.57 -5.40
N ASP A 491 -31.36 -9.56 -4.54
CA ASP A 491 -30.07 -8.99 -4.09
C ASP A 491 -29.22 -10.06 -3.38
N LEU A 492 -29.82 -10.93 -2.56
CA LEU A 492 -29.12 -12.04 -1.90
C LEU A 492 -28.61 -13.10 -2.91
N LEU A 493 -29.41 -13.43 -3.92
CA LEU A 493 -28.99 -14.36 -4.98
C LEU A 493 -27.84 -13.76 -5.80
N ALA A 494 -27.93 -12.46 -6.16
CA ALA A 494 -26.87 -11.75 -6.87
C ALA A 494 -25.58 -11.68 -6.04
N LEU A 495 -25.69 -11.30 -4.76
CA LEU A 495 -24.58 -11.27 -3.81
C LEU A 495 -23.91 -12.64 -3.70
N THR A 496 -24.70 -13.70 -3.52
CA THR A 496 -24.20 -15.08 -3.43
C THR A 496 -23.47 -15.50 -4.69
N ALA A 497 -24.04 -15.20 -5.86
CA ALA A 497 -23.43 -15.51 -7.15
C ALA A 497 -22.12 -14.72 -7.36
N ILE A 498 -22.10 -13.43 -7.04
CA ILE A 498 -20.90 -12.58 -7.16
C ILE A 498 -19.78 -13.10 -6.25
N LEU A 499 -20.04 -13.28 -4.95
CA LEU A 499 -19.04 -13.79 -4.00
C LEU A 499 -18.53 -15.19 -4.41
N ALA A 500 -19.42 -16.08 -4.81
CA ALA A 500 -19.07 -17.42 -5.27
C ALA A 500 -18.12 -17.40 -6.49
N HIS A 501 -18.40 -16.52 -7.47
CA HIS A 501 -17.58 -16.35 -8.67
C HIS A 501 -16.32 -15.50 -8.46
N MET A 502 -16.24 -14.74 -7.36
CA MET A 502 -14.99 -14.17 -6.85
C MET A 502 -14.11 -15.23 -6.16
N GLY A 503 -14.65 -16.40 -5.83
CA GLY A 503 -13.97 -17.43 -5.03
C GLY A 503 -14.04 -17.17 -3.53
N LEU A 504 -14.92 -16.27 -3.08
CA LEU A 504 -15.07 -15.83 -1.68
C LEU A 504 -16.17 -16.63 -0.96
N PRO A 505 -16.16 -16.68 0.38
CA PRO A 505 -17.21 -17.25 1.18
C PRO A 505 -18.47 -16.37 1.12
N VAL A 506 -19.64 -16.98 1.31
CA VAL A 506 -20.95 -16.34 1.25
C VAL A 506 -21.61 -16.29 2.61
N PRO A 507 -22.38 -15.25 2.95
CA PRO A 507 -23.07 -15.09 4.24
C PRO A 507 -24.31 -15.99 4.31
N ALA A 508 -24.09 -17.29 4.49
CA ALA A 508 -25.09 -18.33 4.55
C ALA A 508 -24.58 -19.56 5.30
N GLU A 509 -25.49 -20.39 5.82
CA GLU A 509 -25.13 -21.68 6.41
C GLU A 509 -24.60 -22.66 5.38
N SER A 510 -25.21 -22.67 4.18
CA SER A 510 -24.71 -23.37 3.01
C SER A 510 -25.16 -22.69 1.72
N ALA A 511 -24.34 -22.82 0.65
CA ALA A 511 -24.74 -22.38 -0.68
C ALA A 511 -24.17 -23.28 -1.79
N ARG A 512 -24.95 -23.45 -2.83
CA ARG A 512 -24.59 -24.14 -4.08
C ARG A 512 -24.92 -23.23 -5.25
N VAL A 513 -23.96 -22.96 -6.10
CA VAL A 513 -24.08 -22.01 -7.19
C VAL A 513 -23.60 -22.66 -8.47
N GLU A 514 -24.45 -22.66 -9.50
CA GLU A 514 -24.10 -23.02 -10.85
C GLU A 514 -22.99 -22.09 -11.34
N ARG A 515 -21.93 -22.64 -11.94
CA ARG A 515 -20.88 -21.83 -12.51
C ARG A 515 -21.38 -21.19 -13.81
N VAL A 516 -21.62 -19.88 -13.77
CA VAL A 516 -22.11 -19.10 -14.90
C VAL A 516 -21.04 -18.20 -15.50
N SER A 517 -21.20 -17.82 -16.75
CA SER A 517 -20.31 -16.88 -17.46
C SER A 517 -20.69 -15.43 -17.24
N GLU A 518 -21.98 -15.14 -17.03
CA GLU A 518 -22.53 -13.80 -16.92
C GLU A 518 -23.65 -13.73 -15.89
N LEU A 519 -23.71 -12.61 -15.16
CA LEU A 519 -24.81 -12.21 -14.29
C LEU A 519 -25.51 -10.99 -14.88
N HIS A 520 -26.80 -11.15 -15.20
CA HIS A 520 -27.67 -10.07 -15.61
C HIS A 520 -28.68 -9.78 -14.50
N TYR A 521 -28.68 -8.53 -14.00
CA TYR A 521 -29.68 -8.10 -13.02
C TYR A 521 -30.38 -6.83 -13.47
N TYR A 522 -31.63 -6.94 -13.84
CA TYR A 522 -32.48 -5.84 -14.26
C TYR A 522 -33.30 -5.38 -13.06
N ALA A 523 -32.92 -4.27 -12.44
CA ALA A 523 -33.63 -3.70 -11.31
C ALA A 523 -34.85 -2.94 -11.73
N LYS A 524 -35.82 -2.80 -10.80
CA LYS A 524 -37.00 -1.97 -10.97
C LYS A 524 -36.62 -0.55 -11.38
N SER A 525 -37.14 -0.08 -12.51
CA SER A 525 -36.89 1.27 -12.99
C SER A 525 -37.59 2.31 -12.10
N GLN A 526 -36.81 3.26 -11.54
CA GLN A 526 -37.36 4.41 -10.84
C GLN A 526 -37.76 5.50 -11.87
N GLY A 527 -39.01 5.45 -12.32
CA GLY A 527 -39.59 6.45 -13.23
C GLY A 527 -40.30 5.82 -14.43
N THR A 528 -41.10 6.62 -15.17
CA THR A 528 -41.68 6.20 -16.45
C THR A 528 -40.55 6.03 -17.45
N LEU A 529 -40.16 4.77 -17.77
CA LEU A 529 -39.29 4.52 -18.90
C LEU A 529 -39.89 5.11 -20.17
N ASP A 530 -39.09 5.83 -20.93
CA ASP A 530 -39.49 6.20 -22.28
C ASP A 530 -39.51 4.93 -23.16
N ALA A 531 -40.19 5.00 -24.28
CA ALA A 531 -40.31 3.86 -25.21
C ALA A 531 -38.94 3.34 -25.70
N GLY A 532 -37.91 4.18 -25.65
CA GLY A 532 -36.54 3.84 -26.06
C GLY A 532 -35.82 2.93 -25.07
N ALA A 533 -35.98 3.17 -23.77
CA ALA A 533 -35.38 2.33 -22.74
C ALA A 533 -36.05 0.94 -22.70
N PHE A 534 -37.37 0.87 -22.90
CA PHE A 534 -38.05 -0.40 -23.02
C PHE A 534 -37.61 -1.22 -24.26
N GLU A 535 -37.43 -0.53 -25.41
CA GLU A 535 -36.92 -1.17 -26.63
C GLU A 535 -35.50 -1.71 -26.41
N ALA A 536 -34.63 -0.99 -25.67
CA ALA A 536 -33.30 -1.45 -25.33
C ALA A 536 -33.34 -2.72 -24.46
N THR A 537 -34.13 -2.73 -23.39
CA THR A 537 -34.33 -3.92 -22.52
C THR A 537 -34.82 -5.15 -23.31
N LEU A 538 -35.78 -4.97 -24.24
CA LEU A 538 -36.22 -6.08 -25.09
C LEU A 538 -35.13 -6.60 -26.04
N ARG A 539 -34.25 -5.73 -26.53
CA ARG A 539 -33.09 -6.14 -27.33
C ARG A 539 -32.08 -6.95 -26.49
N ASP A 540 -31.81 -6.50 -25.26
CA ASP A 540 -30.93 -7.22 -24.33
C ASP A 540 -31.48 -8.64 -24.08
N PHE A 541 -32.78 -8.82 -23.82
CA PHE A 541 -33.37 -10.14 -23.69
C PHE A 541 -33.29 -10.96 -24.99
N ALA A 542 -33.47 -10.35 -26.16
CA ALA A 542 -33.30 -11.06 -27.42
C ALA A 542 -31.84 -11.51 -27.65
N ASP A 543 -30.88 -10.79 -27.14
CA ASP A 543 -29.47 -11.19 -27.20
C ASP A 543 -29.15 -12.32 -26.20
N LEU A 544 -29.79 -12.35 -25.02
CA LEU A 544 -29.72 -13.47 -24.08
C LEU A 544 -30.17 -14.81 -24.67
N THR A 545 -31.16 -14.78 -25.57
CA THR A 545 -31.65 -16.01 -26.22
C THR A 545 -30.71 -16.56 -27.31
N ARG A 546 -29.68 -15.80 -27.73
CA ARG A 546 -28.75 -16.21 -28.80
C ARG A 546 -27.45 -16.82 -28.28
N GLY A 547 -27.15 -16.73 -26.99
CA GLY A 547 -25.93 -17.23 -26.40
C GLY A 547 -25.98 -18.71 -26.04
N GLY A 548 -24.79 -19.35 -25.97
CA GLY A 548 -24.64 -20.77 -25.60
C GLY A 548 -24.07 -21.02 -24.21
N ASP A 549 -23.61 -19.96 -23.52
CA ASP A 549 -22.96 -20.07 -22.21
C ASP A 549 -23.99 -19.98 -21.07
N SER A 550 -23.72 -20.61 -19.93
CA SER A 550 -24.61 -20.57 -18.77
C SER A 550 -24.66 -19.15 -18.17
N ARG A 551 -25.85 -18.68 -17.82
CA ARG A 551 -26.14 -17.33 -17.32
C ARG A 551 -27.12 -17.34 -16.16
N LEU A 552 -26.91 -16.40 -15.22
CA LEU A 552 -27.90 -16.08 -14.19
C LEU A 552 -28.59 -14.75 -14.54
N VAL A 553 -29.91 -14.78 -14.64
CA VAL A 553 -30.73 -13.63 -15.01
C VAL A 553 -31.74 -13.34 -13.89
N LEU A 554 -31.60 -12.16 -13.29
CA LEU A 554 -32.47 -11.66 -12.22
C LEU A 554 -33.23 -10.44 -12.73
N VAL A 555 -34.58 -10.46 -12.57
CA VAL A 555 -35.45 -9.39 -13.09
C VAL A 555 -36.44 -8.96 -12.02
N ASP A 556 -36.36 -7.67 -11.64
CA ASP A 556 -37.25 -7.09 -10.62
C ASP A 556 -38.33 -6.22 -11.28
N GLU A 557 -39.58 -6.66 -11.20
CA GLU A 557 -40.81 -5.94 -11.59
C GLU A 557 -40.77 -5.28 -13.00
N LEU A 558 -40.47 -6.05 -14.05
CA LEU A 558 -40.40 -5.55 -15.43
C LEU A 558 -41.74 -4.96 -15.90
N GLU A 559 -42.87 -5.36 -15.31
CA GLU A 559 -44.22 -4.87 -15.61
C GLU A 559 -44.44 -3.40 -15.28
N SER A 560 -43.60 -2.79 -14.49
CA SER A 560 -43.68 -1.35 -14.18
C SER A 560 -43.51 -0.43 -15.41
N ILE A 561 -43.09 -1.01 -16.53
CA ILE A 561 -42.71 -0.29 -17.76
C ILE A 561 -43.92 -0.01 -18.69
N THR A 562 -44.99 -0.87 -18.68
CA THR A 562 -46.11 -0.77 -19.61
C THR A 562 -47.46 -1.18 -18.97
N GLU A 563 -48.55 -1.23 -19.76
CA GLU A 563 -49.84 -1.66 -19.25
C GLU A 563 -49.82 -3.12 -18.79
N PRO A 564 -50.43 -3.50 -17.64
CA PRO A 564 -50.34 -4.83 -17.04
C PRO A 564 -50.60 -6.00 -18.00
N GLY A 565 -51.67 -5.94 -18.78
CA GLY A 565 -52.03 -7.03 -19.70
C GLY A 565 -51.07 -7.16 -20.92
N ALA A 566 -50.36 -6.11 -21.28
CA ALA A 566 -49.28 -6.16 -22.27
C ALA A 566 -48.00 -6.70 -21.67
N SER A 567 -47.67 -6.27 -20.44
CA SER A 567 -46.50 -6.72 -19.69
C SER A 567 -46.55 -8.24 -19.47
N ALA A 568 -47.65 -8.80 -19.00
CA ALA A 568 -47.82 -10.24 -18.77
C ALA A 568 -47.48 -11.06 -20.04
N LYS A 569 -47.96 -10.64 -21.21
CA LYS A 569 -47.70 -11.34 -22.47
C LYS A 569 -46.23 -11.20 -22.92
N ILE A 570 -45.62 -10.03 -22.69
CA ILE A 570 -44.20 -9.80 -23.04
C ILE A 570 -43.32 -10.67 -22.16
N ILE A 571 -43.56 -10.65 -20.83
CA ILE A 571 -42.79 -11.46 -19.88
C ILE A 571 -42.98 -12.95 -20.20
N ALA A 572 -44.22 -13.43 -20.46
CA ALA A 572 -44.48 -14.81 -20.88
C ALA A 572 -43.64 -15.18 -22.12
N GLY A 573 -43.62 -14.33 -23.15
CA GLY A 573 -42.80 -14.56 -24.34
C GLY A 573 -41.28 -14.56 -24.07
N ILE A 574 -40.79 -13.77 -23.11
CA ILE A 574 -39.37 -13.80 -22.68
C ILE A 574 -39.10 -15.14 -21.98
N LEU A 575 -39.93 -15.56 -21.03
CA LEU A 575 -39.78 -16.82 -20.30
C LEU A 575 -39.77 -18.02 -21.27
N GLU A 576 -40.69 -18.05 -22.25
CA GLU A 576 -40.73 -19.08 -23.31
C GLU A 576 -39.45 -19.11 -24.16
N ALA A 577 -38.87 -17.95 -24.42
CA ALA A 577 -37.62 -17.85 -25.19
C ALA A 577 -36.38 -18.27 -24.39
N LEU A 578 -36.39 -18.13 -23.06
CA LEU A 578 -35.32 -18.56 -22.15
C LEU A 578 -35.45 -20.04 -21.77
N ASP A 579 -36.67 -20.61 -21.86
CA ASP A 579 -36.90 -22.02 -21.52
C ASP A 579 -36.05 -22.94 -22.41
N GLY A 580 -35.40 -23.92 -21.80
CA GLY A 580 -34.52 -24.86 -22.50
C GLY A 580 -33.15 -24.28 -22.92
N GLN A 581 -32.85 -23.01 -22.57
CA GLN A 581 -31.51 -22.45 -22.70
C GLN A 581 -30.68 -22.79 -21.46
N ALA A 582 -29.35 -22.60 -21.53
CA ALA A 582 -28.44 -22.68 -20.38
C ALA A 582 -28.56 -21.41 -19.51
N VAL A 583 -29.76 -21.20 -18.96
CA VAL A 583 -30.08 -19.98 -18.18
C VAL A 583 -30.86 -20.38 -16.93
N THR A 584 -30.39 -19.89 -15.78
CA THR A 584 -31.18 -19.81 -14.55
C THR A 584 -31.75 -18.39 -14.45
N ALA A 585 -33.08 -18.24 -14.44
CA ALA A 585 -33.74 -16.94 -14.46
C ALA A 585 -34.80 -16.82 -13.36
N VAL A 586 -34.76 -15.71 -12.61
CA VAL A 586 -35.78 -15.39 -11.59
C VAL A 586 -36.41 -14.05 -11.93
N PHE A 587 -37.73 -14.11 -12.20
CA PHE A 587 -38.52 -12.92 -12.50
C PHE A 587 -39.45 -12.60 -11.33
N VAL A 588 -39.25 -11.50 -10.69
CA VAL A 588 -40.16 -10.97 -9.68
C VAL A 588 -41.30 -10.25 -10.39
N SER A 589 -42.55 -10.65 -10.13
CA SER A 589 -43.71 -9.99 -10.71
C SER A 589 -44.93 -10.06 -9.80
N HIS A 590 -45.76 -9.00 -9.85
CA HIS A 590 -47.09 -8.98 -9.27
C HIS A 590 -48.13 -9.63 -10.16
N LEU A 591 -47.80 -9.86 -11.43
CA LEU A 591 -48.67 -10.45 -12.46
C LEU A 591 -48.38 -11.95 -12.67
N ALA A 592 -47.77 -12.63 -11.68
CA ALA A 592 -47.31 -14.01 -11.82
C ALA A 592 -48.42 -14.97 -12.29
N GLY A 593 -49.65 -14.80 -11.79
CA GLY A 593 -50.79 -15.55 -12.26
C GLY A 593 -51.16 -15.29 -13.74
N GLU A 594 -51.19 -14.00 -14.14
CA GLU A 594 -51.51 -13.60 -15.52
C GLU A 594 -50.41 -14.03 -16.50
N ILE A 595 -49.13 -13.96 -16.06
CA ILE A 595 -47.98 -14.39 -16.86
C ILE A 595 -48.05 -15.90 -17.10
N ARG A 596 -48.30 -16.68 -16.04
CA ARG A 596 -48.44 -18.14 -16.14
C ARG A 596 -49.59 -18.53 -17.08
N ASP A 597 -50.75 -17.85 -17.00
CA ASP A 597 -51.89 -18.10 -17.86
C ASP A 597 -51.63 -17.69 -19.32
N ALA A 598 -50.74 -16.73 -19.57
CA ALA A 598 -50.37 -16.27 -20.90
C ALA A 598 -49.25 -17.12 -21.55
N ALA A 599 -48.45 -17.82 -20.75
CA ALA A 599 -47.32 -18.62 -21.23
C ALA A 599 -47.77 -19.95 -21.84
N ALA A 600 -47.11 -20.38 -22.93
CA ALA A 600 -47.36 -21.67 -23.59
C ALA A 600 -46.52 -22.81 -22.96
N ILE A 601 -45.66 -22.53 -21.99
CA ILE A 601 -44.84 -23.47 -21.21
C ILE A 601 -45.36 -23.57 -19.77
N ASP A 602 -44.96 -24.62 -19.07
CA ASP A 602 -45.18 -24.73 -17.62
C ASP A 602 -44.14 -23.93 -16.86
N VAL A 603 -44.51 -22.73 -16.42
CA VAL A 603 -43.62 -21.82 -15.70
C VAL A 603 -43.68 -22.12 -14.21
N ALA A 604 -42.52 -22.43 -13.60
CA ALA A 604 -42.40 -22.56 -12.15
C ALA A 604 -42.75 -21.21 -11.46
N VAL A 605 -43.58 -21.28 -10.43
CA VAL A 605 -43.93 -20.08 -9.63
C VAL A 605 -43.64 -20.35 -8.18
N ASP A 606 -42.78 -19.55 -7.61
CA ASP A 606 -42.44 -19.57 -6.19
C ASP A 606 -43.06 -18.35 -5.49
N GLY A 607 -43.36 -18.48 -4.22
CA GLY A 607 -44.07 -17.43 -3.52
C GLY A 607 -43.50 -17.09 -2.14
N ILE A 608 -43.38 -15.81 -1.85
CA ILE A 608 -43.08 -15.29 -0.50
C ILE A 608 -44.42 -15.12 0.22
N GLU A 609 -44.67 -15.95 1.23
CA GLU A 609 -45.97 -16.04 1.88
C GLU A 609 -46.14 -15.02 3.02
N ALA A 610 -47.30 -14.36 3.06
CA ALA A 610 -47.69 -13.54 4.18
C ALA A 610 -48.39 -14.44 5.23
N VAL A 611 -47.79 -14.60 6.39
CA VAL A 611 -48.28 -15.45 7.50
C VAL A 611 -49.50 -14.84 8.16
N GLY A 612 -49.77 -13.54 8.00
CA GLY A 612 -50.89 -12.82 8.55
C GLY A 612 -50.54 -11.46 9.12
N LEU A 613 -51.55 -10.80 9.72
CA LEU A 613 -51.36 -9.52 10.43
C LEU A 613 -51.23 -9.77 11.92
N VAL A 614 -50.05 -9.44 12.48
CA VAL A 614 -49.77 -9.49 13.91
C VAL A 614 -49.62 -8.05 14.39
N ASP A 615 -50.46 -7.64 15.38
CA ASP A 615 -50.47 -6.25 15.93
C ASP A 615 -50.69 -5.13 14.84
N GLY A 616 -51.34 -5.50 13.71
CA GLY A 616 -51.61 -4.59 12.59
C GLY A 616 -50.47 -4.49 11.57
N GLU A 617 -49.35 -5.17 11.77
CA GLU A 617 -48.24 -5.29 10.84
C GLU A 617 -48.28 -6.62 10.10
N LEU A 618 -47.97 -6.60 8.81
CA LEU A 618 -47.93 -7.79 7.97
C LEU A 618 -46.67 -8.62 8.33
N ARG A 619 -46.89 -9.82 8.86
CA ARG A 619 -45.81 -10.78 9.07
C ARG A 619 -45.64 -11.67 7.84
N VAL A 620 -44.43 -11.73 7.34
CA VAL A 620 -44.03 -12.42 6.12
C VAL A 620 -43.01 -13.50 6.45
N ASP A 621 -43.16 -14.69 5.89
CA ASP A 621 -42.07 -15.67 5.80
C ASP A 621 -41.20 -15.28 4.61
N ARG A 622 -39.97 -14.89 4.83
CA ARG A 622 -39.08 -14.34 3.78
C ARG A 622 -38.49 -15.42 2.88
N SER A 623 -38.57 -16.70 3.27
CA SER A 623 -38.14 -17.82 2.45
C SER A 623 -39.18 -18.14 1.41
N PRO A 624 -38.88 -18.07 0.10
CA PRO A 624 -39.84 -18.42 -0.93
C PRO A 624 -40.21 -19.89 -0.86
N VAL A 625 -41.51 -20.17 -0.96
CA VAL A 625 -42.08 -21.53 -1.06
C VAL A 625 -42.13 -21.93 -2.54
N THR A 626 -41.54 -23.06 -2.88
CA THR A 626 -41.51 -23.56 -4.26
C THR A 626 -42.91 -24.05 -4.72
N ASP A 627 -43.20 -23.94 -5.99
CA ASP A 627 -44.48 -24.31 -6.63
C ASP A 627 -45.69 -23.67 -5.92
N HIS A 628 -45.53 -22.43 -5.44
CA HIS A 628 -46.56 -21.71 -4.70
C HIS A 628 -46.80 -20.31 -5.26
N LEU A 629 -48.03 -20.01 -5.65
CA LEU A 629 -48.42 -18.64 -5.98
C LEU A 629 -48.89 -17.93 -4.70
N ALA A 630 -48.07 -17.00 -4.21
CA ALA A 630 -48.35 -16.24 -2.99
C ALA A 630 -49.54 -15.29 -3.22
N ARG A 631 -50.34 -15.11 -2.18
CA ARG A 631 -51.45 -14.16 -2.18
C ARG A 631 -51.00 -12.73 -2.28
N SER A 632 -51.80 -11.90 -2.96
CA SER A 632 -51.47 -10.48 -3.13
C SER A 632 -51.84 -9.66 -1.88
N THR A 633 -51.14 -8.52 -1.66
CA THR A 633 -51.44 -7.57 -0.55
C THR A 633 -52.92 -7.13 -0.55
N PRO A 634 -53.56 -6.78 -1.70
CA PRO A 634 -54.97 -6.44 -1.76
C PRO A 634 -55.88 -7.59 -1.31
N GLU A 635 -55.59 -8.81 -1.69
CA GLU A 635 -56.34 -10.02 -1.28
C GLU A 635 -56.35 -10.18 0.25
N LEU A 636 -55.19 -10.09 0.88
CA LEU A 636 -55.05 -10.18 2.33
C LEU A 636 -55.79 -9.05 3.08
N ILE A 637 -55.80 -7.83 2.52
CA ILE A 637 -56.56 -6.72 3.12
C ILE A 637 -58.05 -7.00 3.04
N VAL A 638 -58.55 -7.52 1.91
CA VAL A 638 -59.97 -7.87 1.75
C VAL A 638 -60.36 -9.00 2.67
N GLU A 639 -59.51 -10.05 2.82
CA GLU A 639 -59.74 -11.16 3.76
C GLU A 639 -59.79 -10.64 5.21
N LYS A 640 -58.89 -9.74 5.62
CA LYS A 640 -58.92 -9.11 6.94
C LYS A 640 -60.24 -8.35 7.16
N LEU A 641 -60.67 -7.54 6.20
CA LEU A 641 -61.89 -6.76 6.32
C LEU A 641 -63.14 -7.69 6.36
N ALA A 642 -63.15 -8.80 5.63
CA ALA A 642 -64.18 -9.80 5.71
C ALA A 642 -64.24 -10.46 7.10
N THR A 643 -63.07 -10.80 7.71
CA THR A 643 -63.00 -11.44 9.01
C THR A 643 -63.26 -10.48 10.19
N GLU A 644 -62.89 -9.19 10.09
CA GLU A 644 -63.20 -8.18 11.10
C GLU A 644 -64.68 -7.83 11.14
N ASP A 645 -65.35 -7.85 10.00
CA ASP A 645 -66.81 -7.60 9.88
C ASP A 645 -67.63 -8.79 10.45
N ASP A 646 -67.14 -10.04 10.36
CA ASP A 646 -67.75 -11.23 10.96
C ASP A 646 -67.81 -11.15 12.51
N GLY A 647 -66.87 -10.40 13.13
CA GLY A 647 -66.84 -10.14 14.60
C GLY A 647 -67.73 -8.98 15.08
N ALA A 648 -68.24 -8.11 14.17
CA ALA A 648 -68.97 -6.90 14.46
C ALA A 648 -70.46 -6.93 14.14
N ALA A 649 -70.99 -8.05 13.62
CA ALA A 649 -72.34 -8.21 13.12
C ALA A 649 -73.39 -8.26 14.21
N ASP A 650 -73.88 -7.07 14.68
CA ASP A 650 -75.10 -6.89 15.44
C ASP A 650 -75.95 -5.77 14.81
N GLY A 651 -76.28 -5.90 13.47
CA GLY A 651 -77.13 -4.96 12.77
C GLY A 651 -77.18 -5.15 11.26
N ALA A 652 -78.26 -4.72 10.62
CA ALA A 652 -78.54 -4.88 9.17
C ALA A 652 -77.55 -4.22 8.19
N ASP A 653 -76.68 -3.34 8.73
CA ASP A 653 -75.55 -2.76 7.95
C ASP A 653 -74.32 -3.69 7.97
N GLY A 654 -74.15 -4.52 8.99
CA GLY A 654 -73.05 -5.51 9.08
C GLY A 654 -73.20 -6.63 8.03
N GLU A 655 -74.44 -7.17 7.85
CA GLU A 655 -74.71 -8.22 6.83
C GLU A 655 -74.41 -7.75 5.39
N ARG A 656 -74.59 -6.46 5.07
CA ARG A 656 -74.30 -5.93 3.73
C ARG A 656 -72.78 -5.75 3.47
N SER A 657 -72.02 -5.43 4.50
CA SER A 657 -70.57 -5.26 4.44
C SER A 657 -69.87 -6.59 4.28
N GLU A 658 -70.27 -7.59 5.06
CA GLU A 658 -69.79 -8.98 4.98
C GLU A 658 -70.04 -9.62 3.61
N ASP A 659 -71.23 -9.46 3.03
CA ASP A 659 -71.56 -9.92 1.67
C ASP A 659 -70.72 -9.19 0.59
N PHE A 660 -70.30 -7.94 0.81
CA PHE A 660 -69.43 -7.19 -0.09
C PHE A 660 -68.00 -7.72 -0.09
N TYR A 661 -67.34 -7.85 1.06
CA TYR A 661 -65.96 -8.30 1.15
C TYR A 661 -65.84 -9.78 0.77
N THR A 662 -66.76 -10.63 1.15
CA THR A 662 -66.82 -12.04 0.74
C THR A 662 -66.94 -12.19 -0.78
N ARG A 663 -67.82 -11.40 -1.43
CA ARG A 663 -67.91 -11.38 -2.91
C ARG A 663 -66.68 -10.77 -3.59
N LEU A 664 -65.96 -9.87 -2.89
CA LEU A 664 -64.74 -9.33 -3.42
C LEU A 664 -63.61 -10.35 -3.36
N LEU A 665 -63.55 -11.17 -2.29
CA LEU A 665 -62.64 -12.31 -2.19
C LEU A 665 -62.85 -13.37 -3.27
N GLU A 666 -64.11 -13.61 -3.70
CA GLU A 666 -64.41 -14.53 -4.81
C GLU A 666 -63.85 -14.06 -6.17
N LYS A 667 -63.31 -12.82 -6.26
CA LYS A 667 -62.71 -12.26 -7.48
C LYS A 667 -61.19 -12.47 -7.58
N PHE A 668 -60.56 -12.71 -6.45
CA PHE A 668 -59.15 -13.06 -6.40
C PHE A 668 -58.93 -14.56 -6.61
#